data_e98b4f247e54cbedbba7c9a1be8347e3
#
_entry.id   e98b4f247e54cbedbba7c9a1be8347e3
#
_cell.length_a   1.000
_cell.length_b   1.000
_cell.length_c   1.000
_cell.angle_alpha   90.00
_cell.angle_beta   90.00
_cell.angle_gamma   90.00
#
_symmetry.space_group_name_H-M   'P 1'
#
loop_
_entity.id
_entity.type
_entity.pdbx_description
1 polymer ?
#
loop_
_entity_poly.entity_id
_entity_poly.type
_entity_poly.pdbx_seq_one_letter_code
_entity_poly.pdbx_strand_id
1 'polypeptide(L)'
;MEEILTLDQIVTEFVKDESNQEYIEFLEQKIMPICEKILSKQPQELEKREWSRKVDINESIENVYQFLKQEIGSNYANQFINIIRQERYGNVKVEILPKSEYKDDVLNGVDEKGRVHIFFNETPYDMFAIIHEMIHKMNRVDTIIDNKRYQTKIAEYFSESPSVMAEKLLGQWLVKNKKISNNDLRMVENGRLEDSKISVREVLIQAELIKMKQAGKELTLENVLQMLTEKANNISNPIAEVFKQETEDPLVINFLLSEQEMTFFEGQQYIMAQHLADNLKNRENPEGEFRLLHEANADKDTEIEDIIETIDDYNTDPNNMDEKDKIINNAVLECIKNPDNRYYISNLETIKELCEEILKQPYPEIEQEEGSRKIDINESIEYNYQFLKTISPMLAEQFLNLLNQHDENGKRVSILPFSDKYQSIQRVSDGQVFLYYQNTPKDIFTVLHEMIHAMNFYSLKIDNINSRIFDESYISEVPTHIIENLLGKWLIKNKLITQNDYNKYKKWRLWSSKVVSCYLLIEKAIIDMKFKKGLYITRPRIVESIKKKCNINASIAFSEEEERHCYNELTRILNSKTLEFEKYQRYVIGQYIADKVEKEKNPEKSFLRFHDLAGNVNLLPGEALRIIEEYQEEKDR
;
A
#
# COMPACT_ATOMS: atom_id res chain seq x y z
N MET A 1 -20.18 -45.33 -1.90
CA MET A 1 -21.15 -44.46 -1.21
C MET A 1 -20.30 -43.69 -0.21
N GLU A 2 -20.09 -42.46 -0.45
CA GLU A 2 -19.53 -41.57 0.57
C GLU A 2 -20.51 -41.51 1.73
N GLU A 3 -20.00 -41.61 2.94
CA GLU A 3 -20.80 -41.54 4.15
C GLU A 3 -21.31 -40.10 4.29
N ILE A 4 -22.61 -39.93 4.26
CA ILE A 4 -23.27 -38.61 4.36
C ILE A 4 -23.05 -38.12 5.80
N LEU A 5 -22.23 -37.05 5.98
CA LEU A 5 -21.99 -36.46 7.30
C LEU A 5 -23.28 -35.82 7.85
N THR A 6 -23.49 -35.95 9.14
CA THR A 6 -24.54 -35.21 9.84
C THR A 6 -24.10 -33.78 10.15
N LEU A 7 -25.07 -32.87 10.36
CA LEU A 7 -24.77 -31.49 10.79
C LEU A 7 -23.84 -31.46 12.01
N ASP A 8 -24.06 -32.36 12.98
CA ASP A 8 -23.24 -32.51 14.17
C ASP A 8 -21.79 -32.88 13.85
N GLN A 9 -21.57 -33.77 12.89
CA GLN A 9 -20.27 -34.17 12.42
C GLN A 9 -19.56 -33.01 11.68
N ILE A 10 -20.26 -32.35 10.75
CA ILE A 10 -19.74 -31.22 9.97
C ILE A 10 -19.24 -30.08 10.90
N VAL A 11 -20.11 -29.63 11.83
CA VAL A 11 -19.71 -28.56 12.78
C VAL A 11 -18.61 -29.02 13.74
N THR A 12 -18.62 -30.33 14.11
CA THR A 12 -17.57 -30.91 14.95
C THR A 12 -16.20 -30.87 14.26
N GLU A 13 -16.15 -31.26 13.00
CA GLU A 13 -14.91 -31.21 12.21
C GLU A 13 -14.45 -29.79 12.00
N PHE A 14 -15.35 -28.88 11.69
CA PHE A 14 -15.05 -27.47 11.53
C PHE A 14 -14.43 -26.84 12.80
N VAL A 15 -15.01 -27.08 13.96
CA VAL A 15 -14.52 -26.52 15.26
C VAL A 15 -13.21 -27.14 15.68
N LYS A 16 -12.92 -28.40 15.31
CA LYS A 16 -11.66 -29.08 15.63
C LYS A 16 -10.51 -28.69 14.74
N ASP A 17 -10.77 -28.17 13.56
CA ASP A 17 -9.73 -27.73 12.64
C ASP A 17 -9.12 -26.42 13.12
N GLU A 18 -7.85 -26.46 13.49
CA GLU A 18 -7.11 -25.29 13.98
C GLU A 18 -7.06 -24.16 12.95
N SER A 19 -7.15 -24.47 11.66
CA SER A 19 -7.16 -23.46 10.59
C SER A 19 -8.43 -22.60 10.59
N ASN A 20 -9.52 -23.06 11.22
CA ASN A 20 -10.77 -22.32 11.32
C ASN A 20 -10.86 -21.45 12.58
N GLN A 21 -9.88 -21.52 13.48
CA GLN A 21 -9.92 -20.75 14.73
C GLN A 21 -9.91 -19.24 14.47
N GLU A 22 -9.11 -18.80 13.52
CA GLU A 22 -9.05 -17.41 13.09
C GLU A 22 -10.39 -16.91 12.53
N TYR A 23 -11.08 -17.74 11.76
CA TYR A 23 -12.41 -17.43 11.26
C TYR A 23 -13.43 -17.30 12.40
N ILE A 24 -13.41 -18.20 13.39
CA ILE A 24 -14.32 -18.15 14.53
C ILE A 24 -14.14 -16.85 15.32
N GLU A 25 -12.89 -16.45 15.54
CA GLU A 25 -12.56 -15.17 16.21
C GLU A 25 -13.04 -13.97 15.39
N PHE A 26 -12.83 -13.99 14.09
CA PHE A 26 -13.30 -12.95 13.17
C PHE A 26 -14.85 -12.84 13.18
N LEU A 27 -15.54 -13.97 13.12
CA LEU A 27 -16.98 -14.04 13.19
C LEU A 27 -17.51 -13.34 14.47
N GLU A 28 -16.96 -13.70 15.63
CA GLU A 28 -17.42 -13.18 16.91
C GLU A 28 -17.09 -11.69 17.11
N GLN A 29 -15.87 -11.28 16.75
CA GLN A 29 -15.39 -9.93 17.04
C GLN A 29 -15.84 -8.90 16.00
N LYS A 30 -15.96 -9.28 14.73
CA LYS A 30 -16.20 -8.36 13.62
C LYS A 30 -17.56 -8.51 12.96
N ILE A 31 -17.95 -9.73 12.61
CA ILE A 31 -19.18 -9.95 11.85
C ILE A 31 -20.44 -9.76 12.72
N MET A 32 -20.44 -10.25 13.95
CA MET A 32 -21.61 -10.14 14.84
C MET A 32 -22.07 -8.67 15.08
N PRO A 33 -21.20 -7.70 15.36
CA PRO A 33 -21.60 -6.28 15.47
C PRO A 33 -22.17 -5.71 14.17
N ILE A 34 -21.71 -6.19 13.01
CA ILE A 34 -22.22 -5.76 11.71
C ILE A 34 -23.61 -6.32 11.46
N CYS A 35 -23.87 -7.55 11.87
CA CYS A 35 -25.18 -8.18 11.80
C CYS A 35 -26.25 -7.33 12.51
N GLU A 36 -25.97 -6.85 13.72
CA GLU A 36 -26.89 -5.96 14.45
C GLU A 36 -27.21 -4.68 13.69
N LYS A 37 -26.19 -4.07 13.06
CA LYS A 37 -26.37 -2.85 12.26
C LYS A 37 -27.24 -3.11 11.02
N ILE A 38 -27.05 -4.24 10.32
CA ILE A 38 -27.85 -4.58 9.13
C ILE A 38 -29.31 -4.86 9.53
N LEU A 39 -29.53 -5.62 10.58
CA LEU A 39 -30.90 -5.93 11.05
C LEU A 39 -31.67 -4.67 11.49
N SER A 40 -30.98 -3.66 12.03
CA SER A 40 -31.58 -2.41 12.45
C SER A 40 -32.02 -1.51 11.29
N LYS A 41 -31.53 -1.75 10.08
CA LYS A 41 -31.89 -0.96 8.88
C LYS A 41 -33.33 -1.23 8.44
N GLN A 42 -34.03 -0.14 8.13
CA GLN A 42 -35.37 -0.23 7.55
C GLN A 42 -35.30 -0.07 6.02
N PRO A 43 -36.10 -0.82 5.27
CA PRO A 43 -36.24 -0.61 3.83
C PRO A 43 -36.68 0.82 3.53
N GLN A 44 -36.17 1.37 2.43
CA GLN A 44 -36.59 2.70 1.97
C GLN A 44 -38.03 2.65 1.47
N GLU A 45 -38.80 3.71 1.72
CA GLU A 45 -40.18 3.84 1.25
C GLU A 45 -40.21 3.96 -0.29
N LEU A 46 -41.00 3.11 -0.92
CA LEU A 46 -41.19 3.05 -2.37
C LEU A 46 -42.41 3.83 -2.79
N GLU A 47 -42.27 4.69 -3.78
CA GLU A 47 -43.39 5.40 -4.42
C GLU A 47 -44.27 4.44 -5.23
N LYS A 48 -43.63 3.47 -5.89
CA LYS A 48 -44.26 2.40 -6.67
C LYS A 48 -43.48 1.09 -6.54
N ARG A 49 -44.18 -0.03 -6.64
CA ARG A 49 -43.56 -1.38 -6.64
C ARG A 49 -43.27 -1.91 -8.06
N GLU A 50 -43.27 -1.03 -9.06
CA GLU A 50 -43.05 -1.37 -10.46
C GLU A 50 -41.85 -0.57 -10.98
N TRP A 51 -41.06 -1.19 -11.86
CA TRP A 51 -39.98 -0.54 -12.55
C TRP A 51 -40.47 0.63 -13.42
N SER A 52 -39.72 1.71 -13.46
CA SER A 52 -40.10 2.92 -14.20
C SER A 52 -40.15 2.72 -15.72
N ARG A 53 -39.40 1.75 -16.24
CA ARG A 53 -39.32 1.46 -17.65
C ARG A 53 -38.76 0.07 -17.94
N LYS A 54 -38.90 -0.39 -19.18
CA LYS A 54 -38.15 -1.51 -19.72
C LYS A 54 -36.78 -1.04 -20.21
N VAL A 55 -35.79 -1.92 -20.11
CA VAL A 55 -34.39 -1.69 -20.55
C VAL A 55 -33.99 -2.89 -21.42
N ASP A 56 -33.39 -2.66 -22.58
CA ASP A 56 -32.86 -3.74 -23.39
C ASP A 56 -31.41 -4.08 -23.02
N ILE A 57 -30.95 -5.26 -23.45
CA ILE A 57 -29.64 -5.79 -23.07
C ILE A 57 -28.48 -4.92 -23.59
N ASN A 58 -28.57 -4.39 -24.81
CA ASN A 58 -27.51 -3.56 -25.38
C ASN A 58 -27.42 -2.23 -24.65
N GLU A 59 -28.57 -1.65 -24.28
CA GLU A 59 -28.62 -0.44 -23.43
C GLU A 59 -27.99 -0.72 -22.06
N SER A 60 -28.29 -1.88 -21.47
CA SER A 60 -27.69 -2.26 -20.16
C SER A 60 -26.18 -2.37 -20.24
N ILE A 61 -25.66 -3.07 -21.23
CA ILE A 61 -24.22 -3.22 -21.46
C ILE A 61 -23.56 -1.85 -21.71
N GLU A 62 -24.17 -1.01 -22.56
CA GLU A 62 -23.63 0.32 -22.89
C GLU A 62 -23.61 1.24 -21.65
N ASN A 63 -24.65 1.23 -20.82
CA ASN A 63 -24.69 2.05 -19.60
C ASN A 63 -23.62 1.60 -18.60
N VAL A 64 -23.43 0.29 -18.39
CA VAL A 64 -22.35 -0.25 -17.53
C VAL A 64 -20.97 0.13 -18.09
N TYR A 65 -20.77 0.00 -19.40
CA TYR A 65 -19.50 0.40 -20.04
C TYR A 65 -19.21 1.90 -19.85
N GLN A 66 -20.20 2.77 -20.07
CA GLN A 66 -20.02 4.20 -19.90
C GLN A 66 -19.77 4.59 -18.45
N PHE A 67 -20.44 3.97 -17.50
CA PHE A 67 -20.15 4.14 -16.08
C PHE A 67 -18.70 3.78 -15.74
N LEU A 68 -18.26 2.58 -16.10
CA LEU A 68 -16.89 2.13 -15.85
C LEU A 68 -15.86 3.07 -16.46
N LYS A 69 -16.12 3.56 -17.71
CA LYS A 69 -15.22 4.45 -18.43
C LYS A 69 -15.12 5.83 -17.79
N GLN A 70 -16.24 6.39 -17.32
CA GLN A 70 -16.32 7.76 -16.84
C GLN A 70 -15.92 7.91 -15.37
N GLU A 71 -16.32 6.96 -14.53
CA GLU A 71 -16.18 7.07 -13.08
C GLU A 71 -15.02 6.17 -12.58
N ILE A 72 -14.89 4.93 -13.06
CA ILE A 72 -13.88 3.99 -12.53
C ILE A 72 -12.54 4.10 -13.27
N GLY A 73 -12.59 4.10 -14.60
CA GLY A 73 -11.41 4.24 -15.46
C GLY A 73 -11.44 3.41 -16.73
N SER A 74 -10.72 3.88 -17.75
CA SER A 74 -10.71 3.26 -19.07
C SER A 74 -10.19 1.81 -19.07
N ASN A 75 -9.30 1.45 -18.14
CA ASN A 75 -8.79 0.08 -18.04
C ASN A 75 -9.90 -0.90 -17.68
N TYR A 76 -10.74 -0.58 -16.68
CA TYR A 76 -11.88 -1.40 -16.29
C TYR A 76 -12.92 -1.49 -17.39
N ALA A 77 -13.23 -0.39 -18.07
CA ALA A 77 -14.14 -0.39 -19.21
C ALA A 77 -13.64 -1.26 -20.36
N ASN A 78 -12.33 -1.21 -20.67
CA ASN A 78 -11.73 -2.04 -21.71
C ASN A 78 -11.74 -3.53 -21.31
N GLN A 79 -11.44 -3.85 -20.07
CA GLN A 79 -11.48 -5.21 -19.56
C GLN A 79 -12.92 -5.76 -19.64
N PHE A 80 -13.91 -5.01 -19.17
CA PHE A 80 -15.32 -5.35 -19.27
C PHE A 80 -15.76 -5.67 -20.70
N ILE A 81 -15.51 -4.78 -21.66
CA ILE A 81 -15.96 -4.98 -23.05
C ILE A 81 -15.18 -6.12 -23.73
N ASN A 82 -13.92 -6.34 -23.38
CA ASN A 82 -13.14 -7.47 -23.91
C ASN A 82 -13.70 -8.81 -23.41
N ILE A 83 -14.12 -8.89 -22.13
CA ILE A 83 -14.75 -10.09 -21.57
C ILE A 83 -16.10 -10.33 -22.27
N ILE A 84 -16.93 -9.30 -22.42
CA ILE A 84 -18.23 -9.40 -23.13
C ILE A 84 -18.03 -9.87 -24.58
N ARG A 85 -17.02 -9.39 -25.28
CA ARG A 85 -16.71 -9.76 -26.69
C ARG A 85 -15.86 -11.02 -26.84
N GLN A 86 -15.37 -11.59 -25.75
CA GLN A 86 -14.54 -12.80 -25.73
C GLN A 86 -13.21 -12.67 -26.54
N GLU A 87 -12.74 -11.46 -26.82
CA GLU A 87 -11.66 -11.21 -27.76
C GLU A 87 -10.24 -11.47 -27.21
N ARG A 88 -10.04 -11.52 -25.90
CA ARG A 88 -8.68 -11.63 -25.31
C ARG A 88 -8.43 -12.78 -24.36
N TYR A 89 -9.46 -13.28 -23.70
CA TYR A 89 -9.30 -14.16 -22.55
C TYR A 89 -9.80 -15.59 -22.83
N GLY A 90 -9.45 -16.14 -23.96
CA GLY A 90 -9.77 -17.47 -24.49
C GLY A 90 -10.64 -18.37 -23.60
N ASN A 91 -11.63 -19.04 -24.11
CA ASN A 91 -12.58 -19.95 -23.43
C ASN A 91 -13.48 -19.34 -22.33
N VAL A 92 -13.45 -18.05 -22.12
CA VAL A 92 -14.38 -17.37 -21.20
C VAL A 92 -15.68 -17.12 -21.96
N LYS A 93 -16.76 -17.73 -21.52
CA LYS A 93 -18.07 -17.55 -22.14
C LYS A 93 -18.94 -16.70 -21.19
N VAL A 94 -19.45 -15.58 -21.72
CA VAL A 94 -20.53 -14.83 -21.08
C VAL A 94 -21.82 -15.20 -21.75
N GLU A 95 -22.73 -15.80 -20.98
CA GLU A 95 -24.05 -16.18 -21.45
C GLU A 95 -25.08 -15.25 -20.82
N ILE A 96 -25.68 -14.38 -21.61
CA ILE A 96 -26.77 -13.53 -21.18
C ILE A 96 -28.05 -14.13 -21.80
N LEU A 97 -28.86 -14.71 -20.94
CA LEU A 97 -30.02 -15.49 -21.33
C LEU A 97 -31.30 -14.78 -20.88
N PRO A 98 -32.39 -14.84 -21.69
CA PRO A 98 -33.66 -14.33 -21.25
C PRO A 98 -34.18 -15.15 -20.06
N LYS A 99 -34.96 -14.53 -19.15
CA LYS A 99 -35.52 -15.17 -17.95
C LYS A 99 -36.36 -16.41 -18.28
N SER A 100 -36.94 -16.46 -19.48
CA SER A 100 -37.69 -17.63 -19.96
C SER A 100 -36.84 -18.90 -20.09
N GLU A 101 -35.52 -18.78 -20.16
CA GLU A 101 -34.56 -19.87 -20.20
C GLU A 101 -33.99 -20.24 -18.82
N TYR A 102 -34.46 -19.57 -17.76
CA TYR A 102 -34.08 -19.86 -16.38
C TYR A 102 -34.51 -21.28 -16.02
N LYS A 103 -33.54 -22.05 -15.51
CA LYS A 103 -33.79 -23.36 -14.89
C LYS A 103 -33.55 -23.20 -13.41
N ASP A 104 -34.36 -23.83 -12.59
CA ASP A 104 -34.36 -23.64 -11.13
C ASP A 104 -32.99 -23.86 -10.46
N ASP A 105 -32.04 -24.49 -11.15
CA ASP A 105 -30.73 -24.83 -10.62
C ASP A 105 -29.60 -23.83 -11.06
N VAL A 106 -29.90 -22.78 -11.82
CA VAL A 106 -28.89 -21.87 -12.36
C VAL A 106 -29.22 -20.43 -11.99
N LEU A 107 -28.45 -19.86 -11.09
CA LEU A 107 -28.52 -18.45 -10.69
C LEU A 107 -27.59 -17.58 -11.57
N ASN A 108 -27.76 -16.25 -11.49
CA ASN A 108 -26.71 -15.35 -11.95
C ASN A 108 -25.41 -15.70 -11.20
N GLY A 109 -24.30 -15.75 -11.91
CA GLY A 109 -23.04 -16.11 -11.27
C GLY A 109 -21.94 -16.49 -12.25
N VAL A 110 -20.80 -16.82 -11.68
CA VAL A 110 -19.64 -17.32 -12.41
C VAL A 110 -19.39 -18.77 -12.02
N ASP A 111 -19.64 -19.70 -12.93
CA ASP A 111 -19.49 -21.13 -12.69
C ASP A 111 -18.02 -21.56 -12.47
N GLU A 112 -17.81 -22.81 -12.06
CA GLU A 112 -16.49 -23.41 -11.81
C GLU A 112 -15.57 -23.36 -13.05
N LYS A 113 -16.16 -23.38 -14.25
CA LYS A 113 -15.42 -23.25 -15.52
C LYS A 113 -15.11 -21.79 -15.86
N GLY A 114 -15.56 -20.87 -15.02
CA GLY A 114 -15.39 -19.44 -15.21
C GLY A 114 -16.31 -18.84 -16.27
N ARG A 115 -17.42 -19.50 -16.60
CA ARG A 115 -18.44 -18.91 -17.46
C ARG A 115 -19.34 -18.01 -16.62
N VAL A 116 -19.71 -16.87 -17.17
CA VAL A 116 -20.62 -15.90 -16.55
C VAL A 116 -22.02 -16.17 -17.07
N HIS A 117 -22.96 -16.38 -16.18
CA HIS A 117 -24.39 -16.55 -16.50
C HIS A 117 -25.18 -15.37 -15.97
N ILE A 118 -25.92 -14.69 -16.81
CA ILE A 118 -26.77 -13.55 -16.47
C ILE A 118 -28.15 -13.75 -17.06
N PHE A 119 -29.16 -13.77 -16.22
CA PHE A 119 -30.56 -13.86 -16.66
C PHE A 119 -31.18 -12.49 -16.76
N PHE A 120 -31.58 -12.14 -17.97
CA PHE A 120 -32.04 -10.82 -18.34
C PHE A 120 -33.57 -10.72 -18.28
N ASN A 121 -34.08 -9.73 -17.55
CA ASN A 121 -35.50 -9.53 -17.26
C ASN A 121 -36.14 -8.34 -17.96
N GLU A 122 -35.41 -7.61 -18.79
CA GLU A 122 -35.79 -6.32 -19.39
C GLU A 122 -36.16 -5.24 -18.35
N THR A 123 -35.45 -5.19 -17.23
CA THR A 123 -35.67 -4.25 -16.14
C THR A 123 -34.41 -3.43 -15.83
N PRO A 124 -34.53 -2.29 -15.16
CA PRO A 124 -33.38 -1.57 -14.63
C PRO A 124 -32.43 -2.40 -13.76
N TYR A 125 -32.92 -3.45 -13.09
CA TYR A 125 -32.11 -4.35 -12.26
C TYR A 125 -31.02 -5.06 -13.06
N ASP A 126 -31.27 -5.34 -14.32
CA ASP A 126 -30.33 -6.12 -15.16
C ASP A 126 -28.95 -5.40 -15.31
N MET A 127 -28.90 -4.07 -15.24
CA MET A 127 -27.63 -3.33 -15.24
C MET A 127 -26.80 -3.61 -13.99
N PHE A 128 -27.47 -3.79 -12.86
CA PHE A 128 -26.83 -4.12 -11.59
C PHE A 128 -26.34 -5.56 -11.58
N ALA A 129 -27.14 -6.51 -12.09
CA ALA A 129 -26.73 -7.89 -12.24
C ALA A 129 -25.52 -8.04 -13.17
N ILE A 130 -25.52 -7.32 -14.32
CA ILE A 130 -24.40 -7.35 -15.26
C ILE A 130 -23.12 -6.85 -14.58
N ILE A 131 -23.13 -5.68 -13.92
CA ILE A 131 -21.91 -5.17 -13.31
C ILE A 131 -21.43 -6.08 -12.19
N HIS A 132 -22.33 -6.61 -11.37
CA HIS A 132 -22.02 -7.52 -10.26
C HIS A 132 -21.20 -8.73 -10.75
N GLU A 133 -21.76 -9.51 -11.66
CA GLU A 133 -21.12 -10.72 -12.17
C GLU A 133 -19.85 -10.42 -12.97
N MET A 134 -19.83 -9.29 -13.67
CA MET A 134 -18.65 -8.89 -14.42
C MET A 134 -17.51 -8.45 -13.52
N ILE A 135 -17.76 -7.82 -12.35
CA ILE A 135 -16.72 -7.51 -11.37
C ILE A 135 -16.12 -8.80 -10.81
N HIS A 136 -16.92 -9.79 -10.44
CA HIS A 136 -16.41 -11.12 -10.05
C HIS A 136 -15.52 -11.72 -11.14
N LYS A 137 -15.95 -11.59 -12.39
CA LYS A 137 -15.18 -12.12 -13.52
C LYS A 137 -13.87 -11.38 -13.73
N MET A 138 -13.85 -10.06 -13.62
CA MET A 138 -12.64 -9.25 -13.73
C MET A 138 -11.65 -9.61 -12.60
N ASN A 139 -12.10 -9.74 -11.36
CA ASN A 139 -11.29 -10.21 -10.25
C ASN A 139 -10.65 -11.58 -10.53
N ARG A 140 -11.40 -12.54 -11.07
CA ARG A 140 -10.86 -13.86 -11.41
C ARG A 140 -9.85 -13.84 -12.56
N VAL A 141 -9.91 -12.85 -13.43
CA VAL A 141 -8.91 -12.66 -14.50
C VAL A 141 -7.62 -12.10 -13.92
N ASP A 142 -7.73 -11.14 -13.00
CA ASP A 142 -6.58 -10.48 -12.39
C ASP A 142 -5.79 -11.43 -11.45
N THR A 143 -6.46 -12.48 -10.91
CA THR A 143 -5.82 -13.53 -10.09
C THR A 143 -5.16 -14.65 -10.89
N ILE A 144 -5.06 -14.56 -12.22
CA ILE A 144 -4.34 -15.55 -13.04
C ILE A 144 -2.87 -15.20 -13.06
N ILE A 145 -2.04 -16.00 -12.36
CA ILE A 145 -0.58 -15.93 -12.40
C ILE A 145 -0.07 -17.24 -13.01
N ASP A 146 0.81 -17.16 -14.01
CA ASP A 146 1.43 -18.34 -14.67
C ASP A 146 0.43 -19.38 -15.19
N ASN A 147 -0.70 -18.93 -15.76
CA ASN A 147 -1.79 -19.78 -16.24
C ASN A 147 -2.50 -20.61 -15.14
N LYS A 148 -2.28 -20.32 -13.87
CA LYS A 148 -3.01 -20.91 -12.75
C LYS A 148 -3.91 -19.86 -12.12
N ARG A 149 -5.15 -20.25 -11.81
CA ARG A 149 -6.04 -19.44 -11.00
C ARG A 149 -5.68 -19.63 -9.53
N TYR A 150 -5.47 -18.53 -8.84
CA TYR A 150 -5.29 -18.53 -7.38
C TYR A 150 -6.58 -18.02 -6.75
N GLN A 151 -7.12 -18.78 -5.83
CA GLN A 151 -8.13 -18.29 -4.91
C GLN A 151 -7.36 -17.68 -3.74
N THR A 152 -7.53 -16.39 -3.51
CA THR A 152 -6.91 -15.72 -2.38
C THR A 152 -7.71 -16.02 -1.12
N LYS A 153 -7.08 -16.10 0.04
CA LYS A 153 -7.80 -16.22 1.33
C LYS A 153 -8.84 -15.10 1.49
N ILE A 154 -8.52 -13.92 0.98
CA ILE A 154 -9.39 -12.75 1.00
C ILE A 154 -10.65 -12.96 0.17
N ALA A 155 -10.55 -13.62 -0.97
CA ALA A 155 -11.72 -13.88 -1.80
C ALA A 155 -12.79 -14.67 -1.02
N GLU A 156 -12.40 -15.48 -0.04
CA GLU A 156 -13.31 -16.22 0.83
C GLU A 156 -14.15 -15.31 1.74
N TYR A 157 -13.63 -14.12 2.10
CA TYR A 157 -14.30 -13.18 3.03
C TYR A 157 -14.93 -11.97 2.35
N PHE A 158 -14.41 -11.55 1.20
CA PHE A 158 -14.69 -10.26 0.60
C PHE A 158 -15.01 -10.27 -0.89
N SER A 159 -15.18 -11.44 -1.51
CA SER A 159 -15.43 -11.55 -2.96
C SER A 159 -16.61 -10.70 -3.44
N GLU A 160 -17.62 -10.52 -2.60
CA GLU A 160 -18.82 -9.75 -2.89
C GLU A 160 -18.61 -8.22 -2.75
N SER A 161 -17.61 -7.80 -1.98
CA SER A 161 -17.47 -6.38 -1.61
C SER A 161 -17.23 -5.43 -2.80
N PRO A 162 -16.33 -5.73 -3.75
CA PRO A 162 -16.19 -4.88 -4.93
C PRO A 162 -17.43 -4.90 -5.82
N SER A 163 -18.12 -6.03 -5.94
CA SER A 163 -19.32 -6.16 -6.77
C SER A 163 -20.46 -5.31 -6.24
N VAL A 164 -20.76 -5.40 -4.94
CA VAL A 164 -21.80 -4.60 -4.28
C VAL A 164 -21.42 -3.10 -4.28
N MET A 165 -20.15 -2.77 -4.10
CA MET A 165 -19.69 -1.39 -4.20
C MET A 165 -19.89 -0.82 -5.61
N ALA A 166 -19.53 -1.57 -6.65
CA ALA A 166 -19.74 -1.18 -8.04
C ALA A 166 -21.23 -0.96 -8.36
N GLU A 167 -22.12 -1.80 -7.85
CA GLU A 167 -23.56 -1.60 -7.99
C GLU A 167 -24.03 -0.27 -7.39
N LYS A 168 -23.58 0.07 -6.19
CA LYS A 168 -23.98 1.32 -5.53
C LYS A 168 -23.49 2.55 -6.30
N LEU A 169 -22.25 2.52 -6.78
CA LEU A 169 -21.70 3.59 -7.62
C LEU A 169 -22.43 3.69 -8.95
N LEU A 170 -22.70 2.57 -9.61
CA LEU A 170 -23.51 2.52 -10.82
C LEU A 170 -24.91 3.12 -10.59
N GLY A 171 -25.57 2.74 -9.49
CA GLY A 171 -26.90 3.26 -9.16
C GLY A 171 -26.93 4.79 -9.05
N GLN A 172 -25.98 5.36 -8.33
CA GLN A 172 -25.83 6.83 -8.22
C GLN A 172 -25.59 7.47 -9.59
N TRP A 173 -24.70 6.89 -10.41
CA TRP A 173 -24.41 7.36 -11.76
C TRP A 173 -25.64 7.28 -12.68
N LEU A 174 -26.38 6.17 -12.64
CA LEU A 174 -27.59 5.97 -13.45
C LEU A 174 -28.67 7.02 -13.12
N VAL A 175 -28.90 7.31 -11.84
CA VAL A 175 -29.85 8.35 -11.41
C VAL A 175 -29.36 9.74 -11.84
N LYS A 176 -28.11 10.06 -11.59
CA LYS A 176 -27.48 11.34 -12.00
C LYS A 176 -27.62 11.59 -13.51
N ASN A 177 -27.46 10.54 -14.30
CA ASN A 177 -27.57 10.59 -15.78
C ASN A 177 -28.99 10.33 -16.31
N LYS A 178 -29.99 10.27 -15.43
CA LYS A 178 -31.42 10.07 -15.78
C LYS A 178 -31.67 8.78 -16.58
N LYS A 179 -30.90 7.74 -16.30
CA LYS A 179 -31.05 6.42 -16.90
C LYS A 179 -32.07 5.55 -16.18
N ILE A 180 -32.20 5.78 -14.88
CA ILE A 180 -33.22 5.16 -14.01
C ILE A 180 -33.83 6.22 -13.09
N SER A 181 -34.95 5.93 -12.46
CA SER A 181 -35.59 6.75 -11.43
C SER A 181 -34.97 6.50 -10.05
N ASN A 182 -35.16 7.46 -9.11
CA ASN A 182 -34.81 7.22 -7.71
C ASN A 182 -35.59 6.04 -7.11
N ASN A 183 -36.82 5.81 -7.56
CA ASN A 183 -37.62 4.68 -7.09
C ASN A 183 -37.04 3.32 -7.55
N ASP A 184 -36.53 3.25 -8.78
CA ASP A 184 -35.83 2.06 -9.27
C ASP A 184 -34.59 1.77 -8.41
N LEU A 185 -33.78 2.79 -8.09
CA LEU A 185 -32.61 2.62 -7.24
C LEU A 185 -33.00 2.12 -5.83
N ARG A 186 -34.06 2.69 -5.22
CA ARG A 186 -34.56 2.23 -3.91
C ARG A 186 -35.05 0.78 -3.97
N MET A 187 -35.66 0.36 -5.07
CA MET A 187 -36.07 -1.05 -5.26
C MET A 187 -34.87 -1.99 -5.23
N VAL A 188 -33.77 -1.63 -5.94
CA VAL A 188 -32.53 -2.41 -5.92
C VAL A 188 -31.91 -2.45 -4.52
N GLU A 189 -31.77 -1.26 -3.87
CA GLU A 189 -31.18 -1.17 -2.52
C GLU A 189 -31.98 -1.93 -1.47
N ASN A 190 -33.33 -1.93 -1.56
CA ASN A 190 -34.19 -2.71 -0.68
C ASN A 190 -34.02 -4.20 -0.92
N GLY A 191 -33.94 -4.67 -2.18
CA GLY A 191 -33.67 -6.05 -2.50
C GLY A 191 -32.33 -6.51 -1.88
N ARG A 192 -31.25 -5.75 -2.08
CA ARG A 192 -29.93 -6.05 -1.49
C ARG A 192 -29.92 -6.04 0.04
N LEU A 193 -30.73 -5.19 0.66
CA LEU A 193 -30.90 -5.20 2.12
C LEU A 193 -31.58 -6.47 2.60
N GLU A 194 -32.63 -6.94 1.91
CA GLU A 194 -33.30 -8.20 2.26
C GLU A 194 -32.38 -9.42 2.05
N ASP A 195 -31.62 -9.48 0.94
CA ASP A 195 -30.62 -10.53 0.72
C ASP A 195 -29.59 -10.55 1.87
N SER A 196 -29.10 -9.37 2.28
CA SER A 196 -28.15 -9.25 3.40
C SER A 196 -28.76 -9.69 4.73
N LYS A 197 -30.06 -9.45 4.97
CA LYS A 197 -30.75 -9.92 6.19
C LYS A 197 -30.90 -11.44 6.21
N ILE A 198 -31.12 -12.07 5.05
CA ILE A 198 -31.12 -13.52 4.92
C ILE A 198 -29.74 -14.08 5.29
N SER A 199 -28.67 -13.52 4.73
CA SER A 199 -27.30 -13.90 5.08
C SER A 199 -26.97 -13.69 6.56
N VAL A 200 -27.46 -12.58 7.17
CA VAL A 200 -27.34 -12.36 8.62
C VAL A 200 -28.01 -13.47 9.42
N ARG A 201 -29.22 -13.86 9.03
CA ARG A 201 -29.95 -14.96 9.70
C ARG A 201 -29.14 -16.26 9.67
N GLU A 202 -28.57 -16.60 8.52
CA GLU A 202 -27.72 -17.77 8.34
C GLU A 202 -26.48 -17.71 9.24
N VAL A 203 -25.73 -16.63 9.18
CA VAL A 203 -24.48 -16.46 9.94
C VAL A 203 -24.73 -16.48 11.45
N LEU A 204 -25.82 -15.88 11.94
CA LEU A 204 -26.17 -15.90 13.35
C LEU A 204 -26.47 -17.34 13.84
N ILE A 205 -27.15 -18.13 13.04
CA ILE A 205 -27.45 -19.53 13.38
C ILE A 205 -26.18 -20.36 13.37
N GLN A 206 -25.32 -20.21 12.35
CA GLN A 206 -24.03 -20.88 12.29
C GLN A 206 -23.14 -20.53 13.50
N ALA A 207 -23.09 -19.27 13.89
CA ALA A 207 -22.33 -18.84 15.08
C ALA A 207 -22.83 -19.54 16.36
N GLU A 208 -24.14 -19.72 16.52
CA GLU A 208 -24.67 -20.39 17.70
C GLU A 208 -24.44 -21.92 17.64
N LEU A 209 -24.45 -22.53 16.46
CA LEU A 209 -24.08 -23.95 16.29
C LEU A 209 -22.61 -24.19 16.66
N ILE A 210 -21.70 -23.32 16.24
CA ILE A 210 -20.29 -23.34 16.63
C ILE A 210 -20.15 -23.28 18.17
N LYS A 211 -20.83 -22.33 18.82
CA LYS A 211 -20.80 -22.17 20.29
C LYS A 211 -21.33 -23.41 21.02
N MET A 212 -22.40 -24.02 20.52
CA MET A 212 -22.92 -25.26 21.06
C MET A 212 -21.88 -26.39 21.02
N LYS A 213 -21.18 -26.54 19.90
CA LYS A 213 -20.13 -27.56 19.75
C LYS A 213 -18.89 -27.27 20.62
N GLN A 214 -18.46 -26.03 20.72
CA GLN A 214 -17.40 -25.62 21.64
C GLN A 214 -17.77 -25.94 23.11
N ALA A 215 -19.04 -25.82 23.46
CA ALA A 215 -19.59 -26.22 24.76
C ALA A 215 -19.83 -27.75 24.91
N GLY A 216 -19.45 -28.56 23.94
CA GLY A 216 -19.61 -30.02 23.97
C GLY A 216 -21.04 -30.53 23.82
N LYS A 217 -21.96 -29.72 23.31
CA LYS A 217 -23.36 -30.09 23.09
C LYS A 217 -23.52 -30.81 21.75
N GLU A 218 -24.47 -31.77 21.70
CA GLU A 218 -24.86 -32.45 20.47
C GLU A 218 -25.85 -31.59 19.68
N LEU A 219 -25.64 -31.47 18.36
CA LEU A 219 -26.47 -30.67 17.46
C LEU A 219 -27.64 -31.55 16.89
N THR A 220 -28.62 -31.85 17.73
CA THR A 220 -29.92 -32.36 17.27
C THR A 220 -30.88 -31.22 16.98
N LEU A 221 -31.84 -31.41 16.08
CA LEU A 221 -32.88 -30.41 15.80
C LEU A 221 -33.52 -29.86 17.08
N GLU A 222 -33.84 -30.77 18.02
CA GLU A 222 -34.47 -30.43 19.31
C GLU A 222 -33.55 -29.51 20.15
N ASN A 223 -32.26 -29.86 20.30
CA ASN A 223 -31.32 -29.08 21.08
C ASN A 223 -31.06 -27.68 20.45
N VAL A 224 -31.00 -27.61 19.11
CA VAL A 224 -30.82 -26.37 18.37
C VAL A 224 -32.06 -25.47 18.54
N LEU A 225 -33.26 -25.98 18.33
CA LEU A 225 -34.49 -25.20 18.51
C LEU A 225 -34.68 -24.74 19.97
N GLN A 226 -34.34 -25.60 20.94
CA GLN A 226 -34.36 -25.19 22.35
C GLN A 226 -33.40 -24.02 22.60
N MET A 227 -32.18 -24.10 22.11
CA MET A 227 -31.20 -23.04 22.26
C MET A 227 -31.69 -21.73 21.64
N LEU A 228 -32.20 -21.76 20.41
CA LEU A 228 -32.73 -20.57 19.73
C LEU A 228 -33.92 -19.97 20.50
N THR A 229 -34.78 -20.79 21.06
CA THR A 229 -35.90 -20.33 21.89
C THR A 229 -35.42 -19.64 23.16
N GLU A 230 -34.40 -20.20 23.85
CA GLU A 230 -33.80 -19.60 25.01
C GLU A 230 -33.16 -18.23 24.66
N LYS A 231 -32.48 -18.15 23.53
CA LYS A 231 -31.85 -16.89 23.05
C LYS A 231 -32.87 -15.84 22.66
N ALA A 232 -33.95 -16.22 21.94
CA ALA A 232 -35.03 -15.33 21.58
C ALA A 232 -35.74 -14.70 22.81
N ASN A 233 -35.79 -15.42 23.91
CA ASN A 233 -36.42 -14.93 25.15
C ASN A 233 -35.49 -14.07 26.03
N ASN A 234 -34.17 -14.23 25.90
CA ASN A 234 -33.19 -13.60 26.78
C ASN A 234 -32.54 -12.35 26.21
N ILE A 235 -32.72 -12.05 24.93
CA ILE A 235 -32.15 -10.93 24.23
C ILE A 235 -33.27 -10.00 23.76
N SER A 236 -33.19 -8.71 24.03
CA SER A 236 -34.16 -7.72 23.54
C SER A 236 -33.54 -6.81 22.47
N ASN A 237 -33.10 -7.38 21.37
CA ASN A 237 -32.53 -6.69 20.23
C ASN A 237 -33.00 -7.30 18.91
N PRO A 238 -32.65 -6.76 17.73
CA PRO A 238 -33.03 -7.31 16.42
C PRO A 238 -32.62 -8.78 16.22
N ILE A 239 -31.57 -9.27 16.88
CA ILE A 239 -31.13 -10.68 16.80
C ILE A 239 -32.14 -11.62 17.42
N ALA A 240 -32.79 -11.23 18.52
CA ALA A 240 -33.84 -12.04 19.16
C ALA A 240 -35.00 -12.34 18.20
N GLU A 241 -35.38 -11.37 17.38
CA GLU A 241 -36.45 -11.57 16.39
C GLU A 241 -36.04 -12.58 15.32
N VAL A 242 -34.78 -12.60 14.89
CA VAL A 242 -34.27 -13.63 13.96
C VAL A 242 -34.38 -15.03 14.57
N PHE A 243 -33.97 -15.21 15.81
CA PHE A 243 -34.07 -16.51 16.48
C PHE A 243 -35.52 -16.94 16.69
N LYS A 244 -36.42 -16.00 16.98
CA LYS A 244 -37.85 -16.28 17.10
C LYS A 244 -38.44 -16.72 15.76
N GLN A 245 -38.16 -16.03 14.66
CA GLN A 245 -38.59 -16.40 13.32
C GLN A 245 -38.12 -17.83 12.96
N GLU A 246 -36.85 -18.16 13.28
CA GLU A 246 -36.31 -19.48 12.99
C GLU A 246 -36.92 -20.59 13.85
N THR A 247 -37.38 -20.29 15.07
CA THR A 247 -38.13 -21.26 15.90
C THR A 247 -39.54 -21.49 15.42
N GLU A 248 -40.17 -20.49 14.80
CA GLU A 248 -41.50 -20.57 14.21
C GLU A 248 -41.51 -21.21 12.81
N ASP A 249 -40.47 -20.92 12.03
CA ASP A 249 -40.25 -21.45 10.68
C ASP A 249 -38.74 -21.73 10.45
N PRO A 250 -38.30 -22.98 10.72
CA PRO A 250 -36.87 -23.33 10.73
C PRO A 250 -36.28 -23.51 9.32
N LEU A 251 -36.35 -22.49 8.47
CA LEU A 251 -35.88 -22.52 7.09
C LEU A 251 -34.39 -22.76 7.00
N VAL A 252 -33.58 -21.99 7.73
CA VAL A 252 -32.12 -22.09 7.69
C VAL A 252 -31.66 -23.41 8.30
N ILE A 253 -32.22 -23.83 9.42
CA ILE A 253 -31.86 -25.12 10.05
C ILE A 253 -32.19 -26.28 9.11
N ASN A 254 -33.38 -26.28 8.50
CA ASN A 254 -33.76 -27.30 7.55
C ASN A 254 -32.86 -27.31 6.31
N PHE A 255 -32.47 -26.11 5.82
CA PHE A 255 -31.52 -26.00 4.73
C PHE A 255 -30.15 -26.59 5.12
N LEU A 256 -29.56 -26.19 6.25
CA LEU A 256 -28.29 -26.72 6.74
C LEU A 256 -28.32 -28.23 7.00
N LEU A 257 -29.48 -28.78 7.37
CA LEU A 257 -29.67 -30.23 7.54
C LEU A 257 -29.81 -30.97 6.21
N SER A 258 -30.31 -30.32 5.15
CA SER A 258 -30.56 -30.95 3.85
C SER A 258 -29.36 -30.91 2.91
N GLU A 259 -28.60 -29.81 2.92
CA GLU A 259 -27.49 -29.60 1.98
C GLU A 259 -26.22 -30.36 2.36
N GLN A 260 -26.11 -30.82 3.62
CA GLN A 260 -24.95 -31.57 4.14
C GLN A 260 -23.59 -30.86 3.96
N GLU A 261 -23.62 -29.61 3.55
CA GLU A 261 -22.47 -28.70 3.45
C GLU A 261 -22.81 -27.42 4.20
N MET A 262 -21.94 -27.03 5.14
CA MET A 262 -21.98 -25.69 5.73
C MET A 262 -21.00 -24.82 5.00
N THR A 263 -21.51 -23.89 4.22
CA THR A 263 -20.71 -22.85 3.59
C THR A 263 -20.50 -21.70 4.59
N PHE A 264 -19.67 -21.97 5.61
CA PHE A 264 -19.43 -21.04 6.72
C PHE A 264 -18.99 -19.63 6.27
N PHE A 265 -18.39 -19.51 5.09
CA PHE A 265 -17.85 -18.26 4.60
C PHE A 265 -18.81 -17.48 3.70
N GLU A 266 -19.82 -18.13 3.13
CA GLU A 266 -20.62 -17.55 2.05
C GLU A 266 -21.54 -16.42 2.54
N GLY A 267 -22.29 -16.65 3.62
CA GLY A 267 -23.20 -15.63 4.17
C GLY A 267 -22.48 -14.35 4.64
N GLN A 268 -21.29 -14.48 5.23
CA GLN A 268 -20.54 -13.32 5.72
C GLN A 268 -20.04 -12.41 4.60
N GLN A 269 -19.75 -12.93 3.40
CA GLN A 269 -19.30 -12.11 2.27
C GLN A 269 -20.35 -11.07 1.89
N TYR A 270 -21.64 -11.44 1.87
CA TYR A 270 -22.72 -10.50 1.60
C TYR A 270 -22.92 -9.48 2.72
N ILE A 271 -22.76 -9.90 3.99
CA ILE A 271 -22.83 -9.02 5.15
C ILE A 271 -21.72 -7.97 5.07
N MET A 272 -20.49 -8.40 4.82
CA MET A 272 -19.34 -7.52 4.69
C MET A 272 -19.48 -6.60 3.49
N ALA A 273 -19.88 -7.11 2.35
CA ALA A 273 -20.08 -6.35 1.13
C ALA A 273 -21.09 -5.22 1.33
N GLN A 274 -22.24 -5.53 1.93
CA GLN A 274 -23.27 -4.53 2.21
C GLN A 274 -22.77 -3.47 3.20
N HIS A 275 -22.06 -3.89 4.25
CA HIS A 275 -21.52 -2.99 5.26
C HIS A 275 -20.47 -2.03 4.67
N LEU A 276 -19.50 -2.56 3.94
CA LEU A 276 -18.45 -1.78 3.32
C LEU A 276 -19.02 -0.82 2.27
N ALA A 277 -19.85 -1.30 1.37
CA ALA A 277 -20.42 -0.48 0.32
C ALA A 277 -21.28 0.67 0.87
N ASP A 278 -22.04 0.46 1.96
CA ASP A 278 -22.82 1.52 2.59
C ASP A 278 -21.96 2.60 3.25
N ASN A 279 -20.80 2.22 3.80
CA ASN A 279 -19.87 3.17 4.40
C ASN A 279 -19.05 3.91 3.36
N LEU A 280 -18.66 3.24 2.27
CA LEU A 280 -17.73 3.78 1.27
C LEU A 280 -18.41 4.67 0.23
N LYS A 281 -19.66 4.39 -0.15
CA LYS A 281 -20.39 5.15 -1.20
C LYS A 281 -20.49 6.65 -0.96
N ASN A 282 -20.39 7.09 0.29
CA ASN A 282 -20.52 8.49 0.69
C ASN A 282 -19.18 9.16 0.98
N ARG A 283 -18.07 8.51 0.71
CA ARG A 283 -16.74 9.07 0.92
C ARG A 283 -16.36 10.07 -0.18
N GLU A 284 -15.27 10.79 0.04
CA GLU A 284 -14.78 11.84 -0.87
C GLU A 284 -14.32 11.28 -2.22
N ASN A 285 -13.85 10.02 -2.26
CA ASN A 285 -13.37 9.33 -3.46
C ASN A 285 -13.85 7.88 -3.51
N PRO A 286 -15.16 7.64 -3.64
CA PRO A 286 -15.71 6.30 -3.57
C PRO A 286 -15.24 5.39 -4.73
N GLU A 287 -14.92 5.96 -5.90
CA GLU A 287 -14.37 5.22 -7.05
C GLU A 287 -12.94 4.73 -6.76
N GLY A 288 -12.16 5.49 -6.02
CA GLY A 288 -10.85 5.08 -5.53
C GLY A 288 -10.95 3.94 -4.52
N GLU A 289 -11.90 4.02 -3.61
CA GLU A 289 -12.17 2.94 -2.64
C GLU A 289 -12.62 1.64 -3.33
N PHE A 290 -13.46 1.73 -4.36
CA PHE A 290 -13.81 0.58 -5.19
C PHE A 290 -12.57 -0.09 -5.79
N ARG A 291 -11.67 0.71 -6.40
CA ARG A 291 -10.44 0.15 -7.00
C ARG A 291 -9.57 -0.56 -5.97
N LEU A 292 -9.44 -0.01 -4.79
CA LEU A 292 -8.68 -0.62 -3.70
C LEU A 292 -9.29 -1.95 -3.25
N LEU A 293 -10.61 -2.04 -3.08
CA LEU A 293 -11.29 -3.28 -2.76
C LEU A 293 -11.11 -4.34 -3.86
N HIS A 294 -11.18 -3.90 -5.12
CA HIS A 294 -11.02 -4.78 -6.27
C HIS A 294 -9.58 -5.33 -6.35
N GLU A 295 -8.58 -4.47 -6.18
CA GLU A 295 -7.16 -4.85 -6.20
C GLU A 295 -6.80 -5.74 -5.01
N ALA A 296 -7.28 -5.43 -3.79
CA ALA A 296 -7.07 -6.26 -2.61
C ALA A 296 -7.65 -7.67 -2.77
N ASN A 297 -8.81 -7.79 -3.40
CA ASN A 297 -9.44 -9.08 -3.68
C ASN A 297 -8.65 -9.95 -4.68
N ALA A 298 -7.83 -9.32 -5.52
CA ALA A 298 -6.95 -9.98 -6.48
C ALA A 298 -5.54 -10.25 -5.93
N ASP A 299 -5.14 -9.60 -4.83
CA ASP A 299 -3.80 -9.71 -4.27
C ASP A 299 -3.65 -10.95 -3.38
N LYS A 300 -2.77 -11.87 -3.80
CA LYS A 300 -2.49 -13.13 -3.08
C LYS A 300 -1.75 -12.93 -1.75
N ASP A 301 -1.12 -11.78 -1.55
CA ASP A 301 -0.25 -11.51 -0.42
C ASP A 301 -0.96 -10.67 0.68
N THR A 302 -2.25 -10.36 0.49
CA THR A 302 -3.04 -9.65 1.50
C THR A 302 -3.46 -10.64 2.60
N GLU A 303 -3.21 -10.29 3.85
CA GLU A 303 -3.56 -11.10 5.03
C GLU A 303 -4.93 -10.69 5.61
N ILE A 304 -5.55 -11.60 6.39
CA ILE A 304 -6.87 -11.35 7.02
C ILE A 304 -6.80 -10.16 7.98
N GLU A 305 -5.68 -10.00 8.70
CA GLU A 305 -5.47 -8.86 9.58
C GLU A 305 -5.48 -7.51 8.84
N ASP A 306 -4.94 -7.47 7.63
CA ASP A 306 -4.98 -6.26 6.79
C ASP A 306 -6.42 -5.85 6.49
N ILE A 307 -7.30 -6.82 6.37
CA ILE A 307 -8.73 -6.62 6.14
C ILE A 307 -9.44 -6.18 7.41
N ILE A 308 -9.13 -6.80 8.54
CA ILE A 308 -9.69 -6.42 9.84
C ILE A 308 -9.34 -4.95 10.12
N GLU A 309 -8.07 -4.56 9.92
CA GLU A 309 -7.67 -3.16 10.00
C GLU A 309 -8.47 -2.27 9.06
N THR A 310 -8.70 -2.72 7.83
CA THR A 310 -9.51 -2.00 6.83
C THR A 310 -10.95 -1.81 7.32
N ILE A 311 -11.57 -2.85 7.90
CA ILE A 311 -12.95 -2.76 8.43
C ILE A 311 -13.02 -1.80 9.62
N ASP A 312 -12.08 -1.86 10.54
CA ASP A 312 -12.02 -0.95 11.68
C ASP A 312 -11.82 0.50 11.22
N ASP A 313 -11.08 0.70 10.14
CA ASP A 313 -10.93 2.00 9.49
C ASP A 313 -12.24 2.50 8.87
N TYR A 314 -13.00 1.62 8.21
CA TYR A 314 -14.30 1.98 7.65
C TYR A 314 -15.35 2.31 8.72
N ASN A 315 -15.18 1.79 9.93
CA ASN A 315 -16.01 2.17 11.09
C ASN A 315 -15.59 3.52 11.72
N THR A 316 -14.39 4.04 11.38
CA THR A 316 -13.91 5.30 11.91
C THR A 316 -14.51 6.47 11.12
N ASP A 317 -15.34 7.29 11.76
CA ASP A 317 -15.88 8.51 11.16
C ASP A 317 -14.74 9.48 10.85
N PRO A 318 -14.51 9.85 9.57
CA PRO A 318 -13.47 10.83 9.19
C PRO A 318 -13.61 12.17 9.93
N ASN A 319 -14.83 12.54 10.33
CA ASN A 319 -15.07 13.77 11.08
C ASN A 319 -14.55 13.71 12.52
N ASN A 320 -14.35 12.52 13.07
CA ASN A 320 -13.80 12.29 14.40
C ASN A 320 -12.27 12.11 14.43
N MET A 321 -11.59 12.21 13.28
CA MET A 321 -10.13 12.15 13.23
C MET A 321 -9.49 13.34 13.95
N ASP A 322 -8.39 13.08 14.66
CA ASP A 322 -7.50 14.11 15.22
C ASP A 322 -6.97 15.01 14.09
N GLU A 323 -6.88 16.31 14.33
CA GLU A 323 -6.34 17.29 13.36
C GLU A 323 -4.94 16.93 12.84
N LYS A 324 -4.10 16.31 13.67
CA LYS A 324 -2.76 15.85 13.24
C LYS A 324 -2.84 14.69 12.27
N ASP A 325 -3.76 13.77 12.50
CA ASP A 325 -3.96 12.63 11.60
C ASP A 325 -4.57 13.10 10.26
N LYS A 326 -5.45 14.11 10.27
CA LYS A 326 -5.92 14.78 9.03
C LYS A 326 -4.78 15.42 8.24
N ILE A 327 -3.83 16.08 8.91
CA ILE A 327 -2.65 16.67 8.23
C ILE A 327 -1.83 15.59 7.53
N ILE A 328 -1.57 14.45 8.18
CA ILE A 328 -0.81 13.34 7.60
C ILE A 328 -1.54 12.78 6.38
N ASN A 329 -2.84 12.51 6.51
CA ASN A 329 -3.64 11.99 5.40
C ASN A 329 -3.65 12.93 4.19
N ASN A 330 -3.77 14.24 4.40
CA ASN A 330 -3.72 15.23 3.33
C ASN A 330 -2.34 15.28 2.65
N ALA A 331 -1.25 15.25 3.42
CA ALA A 331 0.11 15.22 2.88
C ALA A 331 0.34 13.99 1.98
N VAL A 332 -0.17 12.85 2.38
CA VAL A 332 -0.09 11.60 1.60
C VAL A 332 -0.94 11.68 0.33
N LEU A 333 -2.17 12.19 0.43
CA LEU A 333 -3.05 12.35 -0.73
C LEU A 333 -2.45 13.30 -1.78
N GLU A 334 -1.87 14.41 -1.36
CA GLU A 334 -1.19 15.34 -2.25
C GLU A 334 0.04 14.69 -2.90
N CYS A 335 0.79 13.90 -2.14
CA CYS A 335 1.93 13.13 -2.66
C CYS A 335 1.49 12.13 -3.74
N ILE A 336 0.44 11.33 -3.48
CA ILE A 336 -0.05 10.29 -4.41
C ILE A 336 -0.66 10.91 -5.67
N LYS A 337 -1.35 12.05 -5.54
CA LYS A 337 -1.96 12.76 -6.68
C LYS A 337 -0.93 13.40 -7.62
N ASN A 338 0.26 13.71 -7.12
CA ASN A 338 1.31 14.31 -7.93
C ASN A 338 1.86 13.29 -8.95
N PRO A 339 1.69 13.51 -10.27
CA PRO A 339 2.15 12.57 -11.29
C PRO A 339 3.68 12.38 -11.28
N ASP A 340 4.44 13.37 -10.83
CA ASP A 340 5.90 13.30 -10.76
C ASP A 340 6.37 12.28 -9.73
N ASN A 341 5.54 11.99 -8.72
CA ASN A 341 5.84 11.04 -7.66
C ASN A 341 5.61 9.58 -8.06
N ARG A 342 4.86 9.29 -9.13
CA ARG A 342 4.51 7.92 -9.52
C ARG A 342 5.72 7.02 -9.66
N TYR A 343 6.77 7.55 -10.24
CA TYR A 343 7.99 6.82 -10.45
C TYR A 343 8.67 6.43 -9.12
N TYR A 344 8.79 7.37 -8.20
CA TYR A 344 9.39 7.13 -6.88
C TYR A 344 8.56 6.14 -6.05
N ILE A 345 7.23 6.23 -6.14
CA ILE A 345 6.30 5.31 -5.45
C ILE A 345 6.43 3.89 -6.01
N SER A 346 6.54 3.72 -7.34
CA SER A 346 6.66 2.39 -7.96
C SER A 346 7.95 1.66 -7.56
N ASN A 347 8.98 2.38 -7.13
CA ASN A 347 10.29 1.82 -6.78
C ASN A 347 10.48 1.59 -5.27
N LEU A 348 9.47 1.91 -4.46
CA LEU A 348 9.60 1.80 -3.00
C LEU A 348 9.89 0.38 -2.50
N GLU A 349 9.49 -0.67 -3.22
CA GLU A 349 9.81 -2.05 -2.83
C GLU A 349 11.30 -2.36 -3.03
N THR A 350 11.87 -2.03 -4.20
CA THR A 350 13.31 -2.17 -4.46
C THR A 350 14.12 -1.39 -3.42
N ILE A 351 13.73 -0.15 -3.14
CA ILE A 351 14.43 0.69 -2.18
C ILE A 351 14.30 0.17 -0.74
N LYS A 352 13.17 -0.45 -0.38
CA LYS A 352 13.00 -1.11 0.92
C LYS A 352 14.08 -2.16 1.16
N GLU A 353 14.40 -3.00 0.16
CA GLU A 353 15.45 -4.00 0.27
C GLU A 353 16.82 -3.36 0.56
N LEU A 354 17.13 -2.23 -0.09
CA LEU A 354 18.35 -1.47 0.18
C LEU A 354 18.38 -0.92 1.61
N CYS A 355 17.26 -0.39 2.09
CA CYS A 355 17.13 0.08 3.48
C CYS A 355 17.43 -1.06 4.47
N GLU A 356 16.86 -2.24 4.24
CA GLU A 356 17.06 -3.41 5.11
C GLU A 356 18.53 -3.87 5.12
N GLU A 357 19.22 -3.81 3.98
CA GLU A 357 20.66 -4.11 3.93
C GLU A 357 21.48 -3.09 4.73
N ILE A 358 21.18 -1.79 4.62
CA ILE A 358 21.86 -0.74 5.38
C ILE A 358 21.62 -0.90 6.88
N LEU A 359 20.37 -1.18 7.29
CA LEU A 359 20.02 -1.34 8.70
C LEU A 359 20.75 -2.52 9.36
N LYS A 360 21.02 -3.60 8.61
CA LYS A 360 21.74 -4.79 9.08
C LYS A 360 23.25 -4.57 9.23
N GLN A 361 23.83 -3.52 8.65
CA GLN A 361 25.26 -3.28 8.71
C GLN A 361 25.74 -3.00 10.14
N PRO A 362 26.81 -3.67 10.62
CA PRO A 362 27.41 -3.37 11.92
C PRO A 362 28.14 -2.02 11.85
N TYR A 363 28.11 -1.29 12.96
CA TYR A 363 28.93 -0.09 13.08
C TYR A 363 30.43 -0.43 13.11
N PRO A 364 31.30 0.39 12.49
CA PRO A 364 32.74 0.23 12.63
C PRO A 364 33.18 0.33 14.09
N GLU A 365 34.13 -0.50 14.49
CA GLU A 365 34.74 -0.45 15.82
C GLU A 365 35.56 0.84 15.98
N ILE A 366 35.42 1.47 17.11
CA ILE A 366 36.17 2.69 17.51
C ILE A 366 37.01 2.33 18.73
N GLU A 367 38.33 2.41 18.58
CA GLU A 367 39.25 2.05 19.65
C GLU A 367 39.34 3.10 20.77
N GLN A 368 39.17 4.39 20.41
CA GLN A 368 39.18 5.50 21.37
C GLN A 368 38.20 6.60 20.95
N GLU A 369 37.45 7.12 21.89
CA GLU A 369 36.54 8.26 21.62
C GLU A 369 37.24 9.63 21.67
N GLU A 370 38.35 9.76 22.38
CA GLU A 370 39.10 11.03 22.59
C GLU A 370 40.30 11.15 21.67
N GLY A 371 40.66 12.39 21.32
CA GLY A 371 41.98 12.75 20.78
C GLY A 371 42.11 12.84 19.26
N SER A 372 41.04 13.14 18.52
CA SER A 372 41.23 13.50 17.09
C SER A 372 42.03 14.75 16.92
N ARG A 373 43.01 14.74 16.00
CA ARG A 373 43.77 15.91 15.60
C ARG A 373 42.83 17.03 15.15
N LYS A 374 43.08 18.25 15.55
CA LYS A 374 42.42 19.44 14.97
C LYS A 374 42.98 19.66 13.56
N ILE A 375 42.08 19.86 12.61
CA ILE A 375 42.39 20.10 11.21
C ILE A 375 41.73 21.41 10.80
N ASP A 376 42.53 22.38 10.38
CA ASP A 376 41.99 23.68 9.95
C ASP A 376 41.44 23.60 8.51
N ILE A 377 40.69 24.62 8.12
CA ILE A 377 39.97 24.62 6.83
C ILE A 377 40.95 24.62 5.64
N ASN A 378 42.14 25.29 5.78
CA ASN A 378 43.11 25.32 4.69
C ASN A 378 43.75 23.95 4.52
N GLU A 379 44.04 23.24 5.62
CA GLU A 379 44.52 21.86 5.56
C GLU A 379 43.45 20.98 4.87
N SER A 380 42.16 21.14 5.20
CA SER A 380 41.07 20.36 4.56
C SER A 380 40.99 20.65 3.06
N ILE A 381 41.09 21.89 2.65
CA ILE A 381 41.09 22.28 1.23
C ILE A 381 42.29 21.68 0.51
N GLU A 382 43.48 21.78 1.09
CA GLU A 382 44.73 21.27 0.51
C GLU A 382 44.65 19.73 0.36
N TYR A 383 44.19 19.01 1.39
CA TYR A 383 44.06 17.55 1.32
C TYR A 383 43.06 17.11 0.23
N ASN A 384 41.93 17.78 0.12
CA ASN A 384 40.95 17.50 -0.92
C ASN A 384 41.52 17.81 -2.32
N TYR A 385 42.22 18.90 -2.49
CA TYR A 385 42.87 19.23 -3.76
C TYR A 385 43.91 18.18 -4.17
N GLN A 386 44.82 17.82 -3.24
CA GLN A 386 45.85 16.82 -3.51
C GLN A 386 45.24 15.44 -3.80
N PHE A 387 44.22 15.06 -3.09
CA PHE A 387 43.48 13.82 -3.35
C PHE A 387 42.83 13.83 -4.73
N LEU A 388 42.06 14.88 -5.05
CA LEU A 388 41.41 15.01 -6.36
C LEU A 388 42.41 14.99 -7.52
N LYS A 389 43.57 15.56 -7.33
CA LYS A 389 44.66 15.52 -8.32
C LYS A 389 45.12 14.08 -8.61
N THR A 390 45.03 13.17 -7.65
CA THR A 390 45.35 11.76 -7.88
C THR A 390 44.26 11.03 -8.68
N ILE A 391 43.02 11.50 -8.60
CA ILE A 391 41.85 10.92 -9.34
C ILE A 391 41.81 11.54 -10.75
N SER A 392 41.74 12.86 -10.81
CA SER A 392 41.68 13.63 -12.05
C SER A 392 42.24 15.08 -11.84
N PRO A 393 43.31 15.47 -12.54
CA PRO A 393 43.78 16.84 -12.49
C PRO A 393 42.70 17.88 -12.83
N MET A 394 41.81 17.55 -13.75
CA MET A 394 40.69 18.42 -14.17
C MET A 394 39.72 18.67 -13.01
N LEU A 395 39.35 17.64 -12.26
CA LEU A 395 38.48 17.81 -11.09
C LEU A 395 39.15 18.64 -9.98
N ALA A 396 40.46 18.46 -9.77
CA ALA A 396 41.20 19.28 -8.81
C ALA A 396 41.20 20.76 -9.19
N GLU A 397 41.38 21.09 -10.48
CA GLU A 397 41.29 22.46 -10.95
C GLU A 397 39.87 23.03 -10.84
N GLN A 398 38.82 22.24 -11.16
CA GLN A 398 37.44 22.65 -10.97
C GLN A 398 37.12 22.96 -9.50
N PHE A 399 37.59 22.12 -8.57
CA PHE A 399 37.47 22.32 -7.14
C PHE A 399 38.06 23.68 -6.70
N LEU A 400 39.31 24.00 -7.09
CA LEU A 400 39.95 25.29 -6.77
C LEU A 400 39.27 26.49 -7.45
N ASN A 401 38.81 26.30 -8.69
CA ASN A 401 38.12 27.36 -9.40
C ASN A 401 36.85 27.75 -8.70
N LEU A 402 36.03 26.75 -8.23
CA LEU A 402 34.81 27.02 -7.49
C LEU A 402 35.07 27.74 -6.15
N LEU A 403 36.10 27.33 -5.43
CA LEU A 403 36.50 28.02 -4.18
C LEU A 403 36.86 29.49 -4.39
N ASN A 404 37.44 29.82 -5.55
CA ASN A 404 37.93 31.17 -5.89
C ASN A 404 36.92 32.00 -6.69
N GLN A 405 35.83 31.41 -7.17
CA GLN A 405 34.84 32.12 -7.97
C GLN A 405 33.96 33.05 -7.13
N HIS A 406 33.70 34.21 -7.72
CA HIS A 406 32.70 35.16 -7.23
C HIS A 406 31.67 35.36 -8.32
N ASP A 407 30.39 35.34 -7.99
CA ASP A 407 29.29 35.74 -8.86
C ASP A 407 28.77 37.14 -8.48
N GLU A 408 27.71 37.58 -9.15
CA GLU A 408 27.07 38.86 -8.89
C GLU A 408 26.52 38.99 -7.44
N ASN A 409 26.36 37.87 -6.73
CA ASN A 409 25.86 37.78 -5.36
C ASN A 409 26.98 37.57 -4.32
N GLY A 410 28.24 37.46 -4.72
CA GLY A 410 29.39 37.24 -3.82
C GLY A 410 30.14 35.93 -4.04
N LYS A 411 30.82 35.41 -3.00
CA LYS A 411 31.53 34.12 -3.08
C LYS A 411 30.57 32.97 -3.27
N ARG A 412 30.87 32.07 -4.20
CA ARG A 412 30.11 30.86 -4.43
C ARG A 412 30.26 29.82 -3.31
N VAL A 413 31.39 29.79 -2.67
CA VAL A 413 31.67 28.94 -1.51
C VAL A 413 31.90 29.83 -0.29
N SER A 414 30.96 29.75 0.66
CA SER A 414 31.06 30.47 1.93
C SER A 414 31.46 29.50 3.04
N ILE A 415 32.62 29.75 3.63
CA ILE A 415 33.13 28.99 4.77
C ILE A 415 32.77 29.76 6.05
N LEU A 416 31.97 29.15 6.89
CA LEU A 416 31.35 29.79 8.04
C LEU A 416 31.71 29.03 9.34
N PRO A 417 31.78 29.73 10.48
CA PRO A 417 31.93 29.05 11.76
C PRO A 417 30.80 28.08 12.00
N PHE A 418 31.10 26.99 12.68
CA PHE A 418 30.08 26.00 13.09
C PHE A 418 28.95 26.68 13.87
N SER A 419 27.75 26.21 13.60
CA SER A 419 26.54 26.62 14.31
C SER A 419 25.67 25.40 14.50
N ASP A 420 25.12 25.18 15.71
CA ASP A 420 24.20 24.10 16.01
C ASP A 420 22.88 24.20 15.20
N LYS A 421 22.64 25.34 14.58
CA LYS A 421 21.41 25.59 13.80
C LYS A 421 21.54 25.26 12.32
N TYR A 422 22.75 25.13 11.79
CA TYR A 422 23.00 25.03 10.36
C TYR A 422 23.94 23.88 10.04
N GLN A 423 23.63 23.12 8.99
CA GLN A 423 24.51 22.10 8.41
C GLN A 423 25.16 22.64 7.15
N SER A 424 26.32 22.09 6.80
CA SER A 424 26.91 22.32 5.48
C SER A 424 25.96 21.89 4.39
N ILE A 425 25.80 22.69 3.36
CA ILE A 425 24.86 22.46 2.28
C ILE A 425 25.28 23.14 0.99
N GLN A 426 25.11 22.50 -0.14
CA GLN A 426 25.09 23.14 -1.44
C GLN A 426 23.64 23.57 -1.76
N ARG A 427 23.44 24.87 -2.01
CA ARG A 427 22.11 25.41 -2.32
C ARG A 427 21.82 25.28 -3.82
N VAL A 428 20.76 24.52 -4.14
CA VAL A 428 20.43 24.21 -5.52
C VAL A 428 19.89 25.40 -6.30
N SER A 429 19.20 26.33 -5.62
CA SER A 429 18.56 27.47 -6.28
C SER A 429 19.54 28.41 -7.00
N ASP A 430 20.72 28.58 -6.45
CA ASP A 430 21.78 29.50 -6.96
C ASP A 430 23.15 28.85 -7.06
N GLY A 431 23.28 27.57 -6.66
CA GLY A 431 24.55 26.85 -6.68
C GLY A 431 25.55 27.27 -5.62
N GLN A 432 25.12 28.04 -4.62
CA GLN A 432 26.02 28.45 -3.54
C GLN A 432 26.27 27.30 -2.56
N VAL A 433 27.49 27.17 -2.09
CA VAL A 433 27.92 26.21 -1.09
C VAL A 433 28.18 26.91 0.22
N PHE A 434 27.59 26.44 1.29
CA PHE A 434 27.81 26.89 2.66
C PHE A 434 28.46 25.76 3.45
N LEU A 435 29.70 25.98 3.90
CA LEU A 435 30.46 25.00 4.68
C LEU A 435 30.59 25.50 6.13
N TYR A 436 29.94 24.75 7.05
CA TYR A 436 30.04 25.02 8.48
C TYR A 436 31.12 24.13 9.10
N TYR A 437 32.20 24.73 9.57
CA TYR A 437 33.45 24.07 9.87
C TYR A 437 33.72 23.96 11.38
N GLN A 438 34.05 22.75 11.87
CA GLN A 438 34.26 22.44 13.29
C GLN A 438 35.74 22.24 13.69
N ASN A 439 36.66 22.29 12.78
CA ASN A 439 38.09 21.92 12.94
C ASN A 439 38.29 20.44 13.32
N THR A 440 37.59 19.56 12.68
CA THR A 440 37.64 18.09 12.92
C THR A 440 38.03 17.35 11.64
N PRO A 441 38.54 16.10 11.72
CA PRO A 441 38.77 15.27 10.55
C PRO A 441 37.52 15.05 9.70
N LYS A 442 36.30 15.09 10.30
CA LYS A 442 35.02 14.99 9.59
C LYS A 442 34.87 16.09 8.53
N ASP A 443 35.37 17.30 8.81
CA ASP A 443 35.18 18.45 7.92
C ASP A 443 35.86 18.24 6.56
N ILE A 444 36.92 17.42 6.49
CA ILE A 444 37.58 17.10 5.21
C ILE A 444 36.59 16.43 4.27
N PHE A 445 35.83 15.47 4.80
CA PHE A 445 34.82 14.73 4.04
C PHE A 445 33.66 15.63 3.66
N THR A 446 33.16 16.43 4.61
CA THR A 446 32.02 17.34 4.38
C THR A 446 32.36 18.38 3.29
N VAL A 447 33.58 18.94 3.31
CA VAL A 447 34.04 19.86 2.26
C VAL A 447 33.99 19.18 0.90
N LEU A 448 34.56 17.97 0.78
CA LEU A 448 34.57 17.27 -0.50
C LEU A 448 33.15 16.91 -0.97
N HIS A 449 32.30 16.43 -0.07
CA HIS A 449 30.92 16.10 -0.36
C HIS A 449 30.17 17.24 -1.05
N GLU A 450 30.08 18.38 -0.40
CA GLU A 450 29.39 19.57 -0.91
C GLU A 450 30.03 20.12 -2.19
N MET A 451 31.35 20.01 -2.30
CA MET A 451 32.03 20.45 -3.49
C MET A 451 31.81 19.55 -4.69
N ILE A 452 31.65 18.25 -4.51
CA ILE A 452 31.26 17.33 -5.59
C ILE A 452 29.87 17.70 -6.12
N HIS A 453 28.91 17.96 -5.23
CA HIS A 453 27.59 18.47 -5.65
C HIS A 453 27.72 19.78 -6.44
N ALA A 454 28.53 20.69 -5.96
CA ALA A 454 28.77 21.96 -6.67
C ALA A 454 29.44 21.77 -8.05
N MET A 455 30.42 20.90 -8.16
CA MET A 455 31.06 20.60 -9.45
C MET A 455 30.08 20.01 -10.44
N ASN A 456 29.22 19.07 -10.01
CA ASN A 456 28.14 18.51 -10.85
C ASN A 456 27.15 19.59 -11.28
N PHE A 457 26.69 20.43 -10.36
CA PHE A 457 25.77 21.53 -10.65
C PHE A 457 26.31 22.50 -11.69
N TYR A 458 27.61 22.87 -11.62
CA TYR A 458 28.22 23.82 -12.57
C TYR A 458 28.54 23.22 -13.93
N SER A 459 28.79 21.92 -14.01
CA SER A 459 28.88 21.20 -15.28
C SER A 459 27.57 21.29 -16.08
N LEU A 460 26.44 21.27 -15.40
CA LEU A 460 25.10 21.41 -15.99
C LEU A 460 24.78 22.84 -16.47
N LYS A 461 25.32 23.89 -15.81
CA LYS A 461 25.06 25.28 -16.19
C LYS A 461 25.75 25.72 -17.50
N ILE A 462 26.83 25.06 -17.88
CA ILE A 462 27.54 25.34 -19.13
C ILE A 462 26.67 25.09 -20.36
N ASP A 463 25.70 24.16 -20.26
CA ASP A 463 24.84 23.76 -21.36
C ASP A 463 23.44 24.43 -21.35
N ASN A 464 23.21 25.51 -20.61
CA ASN A 464 21.94 26.25 -20.50
C ASN A 464 20.77 25.42 -19.97
N ILE A 465 21.02 24.39 -19.20
CA ILE A 465 19.99 23.47 -18.68
C ILE A 465 19.52 23.94 -17.30
N ASN A 466 18.21 23.86 -17.08
CA ASN A 466 17.51 24.35 -15.90
C ASN A 466 17.98 23.65 -14.62
N SER A 467 18.44 24.39 -13.63
CA SER A 467 18.99 23.91 -12.34
C SER A 467 18.02 23.00 -11.54
N ARG A 468 16.73 23.04 -11.82
CA ARG A 468 15.73 22.16 -11.19
C ARG A 468 15.96 20.68 -11.50
N ILE A 469 16.55 20.34 -12.63
CA ILE A 469 16.73 18.95 -13.07
C ILE A 469 17.85 18.25 -12.26
N PHE A 470 18.79 18.98 -11.70
CA PHE A 470 19.86 18.40 -10.88
C PHE A 470 19.36 17.90 -9.51
N ASP A 471 18.44 18.62 -8.88
CA ASP A 471 17.87 18.23 -7.59
C ASP A 471 16.99 16.97 -7.71
N GLU A 472 16.57 16.67 -8.94
CA GLU A 472 15.75 15.52 -9.29
C GLU A 472 16.57 14.28 -9.71
N SER A 473 17.91 14.38 -9.78
CA SER A 473 18.75 13.23 -10.13
C SER A 473 18.75 12.17 -9.03
N TYR A 474 18.20 11.02 -9.37
CA TYR A 474 18.03 9.86 -8.49
C TYR A 474 19.34 9.33 -7.90
N ILE A 475 20.46 9.65 -8.54
CA ILE A 475 21.81 9.19 -8.17
C ILE A 475 22.74 10.32 -7.73
N SER A 476 22.21 11.50 -7.40
CA SER A 476 23.03 12.67 -7.05
C SER A 476 23.99 12.45 -5.86
N GLU A 477 23.59 11.61 -4.91
CA GLU A 477 24.38 11.26 -3.73
C GLU A 477 25.43 10.15 -3.99
N VAL A 478 25.32 9.40 -5.09
CA VAL A 478 26.23 8.27 -5.37
C VAL A 478 27.68 8.69 -5.50
N PRO A 479 28.05 9.68 -6.35
CA PRO A 479 29.46 10.09 -6.49
C PRO A 479 30.01 10.69 -5.20
N THR A 480 29.22 11.44 -4.43
CA THR A 480 29.69 12.01 -3.16
C THR A 480 30.04 10.91 -2.15
N HIS A 481 29.22 9.88 -2.03
CA HIS A 481 29.48 8.77 -1.13
C HIS A 481 30.65 7.88 -1.57
N ILE A 482 30.82 7.66 -2.88
CA ILE A 482 31.98 6.92 -3.40
C ILE A 482 33.28 7.67 -3.13
N ILE A 483 33.30 8.96 -3.43
CA ILE A 483 34.54 9.78 -3.29
C ILE A 483 34.98 9.91 -1.84
N GLU A 484 34.05 9.97 -0.89
CA GLU A 484 34.37 9.98 0.53
C GLU A 484 35.07 8.69 0.99
N ASN A 485 34.65 7.51 0.49
CA ASN A 485 35.33 6.26 0.78
C ASN A 485 36.76 6.24 0.20
N LEU A 486 36.94 6.75 -1.02
CA LEU A 486 38.26 6.87 -1.66
C LEU A 486 39.15 7.83 -0.90
N LEU A 487 38.62 9.01 -0.53
CA LEU A 487 39.32 10.01 0.26
C LEU A 487 39.81 9.42 1.60
N GLY A 488 38.93 8.71 2.33
CA GLY A 488 39.29 8.12 3.62
C GLY A 488 40.49 7.17 3.51
N LYS A 489 40.48 6.28 2.51
CA LYS A 489 41.62 5.38 2.24
C LYS A 489 42.87 6.12 1.87
N TRP A 490 42.76 7.16 1.06
CA TRP A 490 43.90 8.00 0.65
C TRP A 490 44.50 8.77 1.85
N LEU A 491 43.66 9.37 2.70
CA LEU A 491 44.10 10.10 3.91
C LEU A 491 44.87 9.18 4.87
N ILE A 492 44.36 7.95 5.11
CA ILE A 492 45.06 6.97 5.95
C ILE A 492 46.39 6.56 5.35
N LYS A 493 46.43 6.23 4.05
CA LYS A 493 47.65 5.86 3.33
C LYS A 493 48.72 6.91 3.43
N ASN A 494 48.35 8.19 3.38
CA ASN A 494 49.27 9.34 3.48
C ASN A 494 49.50 9.79 4.94
N LYS A 495 48.96 9.07 5.94
CA LYS A 495 49.12 9.36 7.38
C LYS A 495 48.60 10.76 7.78
N LEU A 496 47.60 11.28 7.08
CA LEU A 496 46.99 12.59 7.33
C LEU A 496 45.91 12.51 8.41
N ILE A 497 45.25 11.36 8.51
CA ILE A 497 44.33 11.01 9.60
C ILE A 497 44.62 9.57 10.08
N THR A 498 44.11 9.21 11.27
CA THR A 498 44.20 7.84 11.81
C THR A 498 43.10 6.94 11.26
N GLN A 499 43.30 5.63 11.35
CA GLN A 499 42.24 4.66 11.05
C GLN A 499 41.02 4.90 11.98
N ASN A 500 41.26 5.26 13.23
CA ASN A 500 40.22 5.57 14.21
C ASN A 500 39.39 6.80 13.82
N ASP A 501 40.03 7.88 13.30
CA ASP A 501 39.30 9.05 12.79
C ASP A 501 38.39 8.71 11.63
N TYR A 502 38.89 7.87 10.72
CA TYR A 502 38.08 7.38 9.60
C TYR A 502 36.93 6.46 10.06
N ASN A 503 37.17 5.60 11.03
CA ASN A 503 36.11 4.76 11.60
C ASN A 503 35.02 5.59 12.30
N LYS A 504 35.42 6.69 13.00
CA LYS A 504 34.44 7.65 13.55
C LYS A 504 33.58 8.29 12.47
N TYR A 505 34.19 8.71 11.37
CA TYR A 505 33.48 9.25 10.21
C TYR A 505 32.53 8.21 9.60
N LYS A 506 33.00 6.98 9.32
CA LYS A 506 32.18 5.90 8.78
C LYS A 506 31.02 5.53 9.71
N LYS A 507 31.26 5.52 11.03
CA LYS A 507 30.18 5.28 12.01
C LYS A 507 29.10 6.36 11.94
N TRP A 508 29.50 7.63 11.91
CA TRP A 508 28.55 8.73 11.79
C TRP A 508 27.76 8.67 10.49
N ARG A 509 28.42 8.41 9.38
CA ARG A 509 27.77 8.30 8.07
C ARG A 509 26.80 7.12 8.01
N LEU A 510 27.20 5.94 8.49
CA LEU A 510 26.31 4.77 8.56
C LEU A 510 25.12 5.03 9.48
N TRP A 511 25.34 5.69 10.62
CA TRP A 511 24.25 6.11 11.50
C TRP A 511 23.27 7.04 10.76
N SER A 512 23.75 8.04 10.07
CA SER A 512 22.94 8.95 9.26
C SER A 512 22.13 8.19 8.20
N SER A 513 22.76 7.25 7.49
CA SER A 513 22.10 6.42 6.47
C SER A 513 21.04 5.50 7.06
N LYS A 514 21.26 4.94 8.26
CA LYS A 514 20.26 4.15 8.98
C LYS A 514 19.04 5.00 9.39
N VAL A 515 19.27 6.21 9.88
CA VAL A 515 18.18 7.16 10.21
C VAL A 515 17.34 7.48 8.98
N VAL A 516 17.99 7.80 7.87
CA VAL A 516 17.29 8.08 6.61
C VAL A 516 16.54 6.85 6.09
N SER A 517 17.11 5.65 6.24
CA SER A 517 16.45 4.39 5.90
C SER A 517 15.18 4.17 6.75
N CYS A 518 15.25 4.45 8.07
CA CYS A 518 14.07 4.41 8.93
C CYS A 518 12.98 5.39 8.45
N TYR A 519 13.34 6.64 8.14
CA TYR A 519 12.39 7.64 7.65
C TYR A 519 11.72 7.20 6.34
N LEU A 520 12.51 6.68 5.41
CA LEU A 520 11.96 6.17 4.15
C LEU A 520 11.00 4.99 4.35
N LEU A 521 11.32 4.05 5.25
CA LEU A 521 10.44 2.93 5.57
C LEU A 521 9.14 3.40 6.25
N ILE A 522 9.19 4.46 7.04
CA ILE A 522 8.01 5.08 7.65
C ILE A 522 7.13 5.71 6.56
N GLU A 523 7.70 6.52 5.69
CA GLU A 523 6.95 7.14 4.59
C GLU A 523 6.39 6.09 3.63
N LYS A 524 7.17 5.03 3.33
CA LYS A 524 6.68 3.87 2.57
C LYS A 524 5.49 3.20 3.26
N ALA A 525 5.57 2.95 4.57
CA ALA A 525 4.47 2.34 5.32
C ALA A 525 3.20 3.20 5.25
N ILE A 526 3.36 4.53 5.35
CA ILE A 526 2.27 5.50 5.23
C ILE A 526 1.64 5.47 3.82
N ILE A 527 2.49 5.46 2.77
CA ILE A 527 2.03 5.39 1.37
C ILE A 527 1.31 4.05 1.13
N ASP A 528 1.87 2.93 1.59
CA ASP A 528 1.28 1.60 1.45
C ASP A 528 -0.09 1.51 2.16
N MET A 529 -0.21 2.05 3.37
CA MET A 529 -1.49 2.09 4.08
C MET A 529 -2.56 2.84 3.28
N LYS A 530 -2.22 3.96 2.66
CA LYS A 530 -3.18 4.74 1.89
C LYS A 530 -3.38 4.23 0.48
N PHE A 531 -2.30 3.92 -0.25
CA PHE A 531 -2.36 3.57 -1.66
C PHE A 531 -2.79 2.12 -1.90
N LYS A 532 -2.21 1.16 -1.13
CA LYS A 532 -2.52 -0.26 -1.28
C LYS A 532 -3.73 -0.71 -0.45
N LYS A 533 -3.95 -0.13 0.73
CA LYS A 533 -4.98 -0.57 1.67
C LYS A 533 -6.15 0.41 1.82
N GLY A 534 -6.10 1.61 1.25
CA GLY A 534 -7.15 2.63 1.39
C GLY A 534 -7.36 3.17 2.81
N LEU A 535 -6.50 2.80 3.75
CA LEU A 535 -6.68 3.07 5.18
C LEU A 535 -6.59 4.56 5.53
N TYR A 536 -7.33 4.97 6.56
CA TYR A 536 -7.06 6.24 7.24
C TYR A 536 -5.79 6.10 8.06
N ILE A 537 -4.87 7.02 7.83
CA ILE A 537 -3.56 7.02 8.45
C ILE A 537 -3.69 7.67 9.81
N THR A 538 -3.48 6.90 10.88
CA THR A 538 -3.38 7.42 12.25
C THR A 538 -1.98 7.14 12.80
N ARG A 539 -1.50 8.03 13.67
CA ARG A 539 -0.16 7.88 14.26
C ARG A 539 0.05 6.54 14.98
N PRO A 540 -0.90 6.04 15.80
CA PRO A 540 -0.78 4.72 16.40
C PRO A 540 -0.62 3.60 15.36
N ARG A 541 -1.38 3.60 14.28
CA ARG A 541 -1.29 2.61 13.20
C ARG A 541 0.04 2.61 12.49
N ILE A 542 0.61 3.79 12.23
CA ILE A 542 1.95 3.90 11.63
C ILE A 542 2.96 3.17 12.52
N VAL A 543 2.95 3.48 13.82
CA VAL A 543 3.88 2.89 14.79
C VAL A 543 3.67 1.38 14.87
N GLU A 544 2.44 0.91 14.91
CA GLU A 544 2.09 -0.51 14.97
C GLU A 544 2.51 -1.26 13.70
N SER A 545 2.19 -0.71 12.52
CA SER A 545 2.60 -1.30 11.22
C SER A 545 4.12 -1.44 11.10
N ILE A 546 4.87 -0.45 11.59
CA ILE A 546 6.33 -0.51 11.58
C ILE A 546 6.83 -1.57 12.56
N LYS A 547 6.28 -1.61 13.78
CA LYS A 547 6.61 -2.64 14.80
C LYS A 547 6.33 -4.05 14.26
N LYS A 548 5.17 -4.27 13.66
CA LYS A 548 4.78 -5.56 13.05
C LYS A 548 5.77 -5.98 11.97
N LYS A 549 6.11 -5.09 11.02
CA LYS A 549 7.08 -5.38 9.95
C LYS A 549 8.50 -5.64 10.47
N CYS A 550 8.94 -4.93 11.49
CA CYS A 550 10.25 -5.15 12.11
C CYS A 550 10.31 -6.45 12.92
N ASN A 551 9.20 -6.88 13.55
CA ASN A 551 9.14 -8.12 14.33
C ASN A 551 9.05 -9.38 13.45
N ILE A 552 8.45 -9.30 12.25
CA ILE A 552 8.38 -10.41 11.29
C ILE A 552 9.79 -10.75 10.77
N ASN A 553 10.65 -9.76 10.59
CA ASN A 553 12.08 -9.97 10.31
C ASN A 553 12.85 -10.08 11.64
N ALA A 554 12.89 -11.25 12.25
CA ALA A 554 13.56 -11.53 13.55
C ALA A 554 15.03 -11.07 13.66
N SER A 555 15.62 -10.53 12.59
CA SER A 555 16.96 -9.93 12.53
C SER A 555 16.97 -8.41 12.82
N ILE A 556 15.82 -7.75 12.86
CA ILE A 556 15.70 -6.31 13.11
C ILE A 556 14.69 -6.13 14.24
N ALA A 557 15.13 -6.19 15.49
CA ALA A 557 14.28 -5.83 16.61
C ALA A 557 14.02 -4.31 16.56
N PHE A 558 12.75 -3.92 16.63
CA PHE A 558 12.36 -2.51 16.71
C PHE A 558 12.82 -1.95 18.06
N SER A 559 13.88 -1.15 18.02
CA SER A 559 14.51 -0.60 19.21
C SER A 559 13.82 0.71 19.65
N GLU A 560 14.07 1.13 20.90
CA GLU A 560 13.61 2.44 21.40
C GLU A 560 14.13 3.61 20.52
N GLU A 561 15.31 3.44 19.92
CA GLU A 561 15.89 4.44 19.01
C GLU A 561 15.09 4.56 17.70
N GLU A 562 14.67 3.43 17.13
CA GLU A 562 13.86 3.40 15.90
C GLU A 562 12.44 3.95 16.17
N GLU A 563 11.86 3.66 17.34
CA GLU A 563 10.59 4.26 17.75
C GLU A 563 10.70 5.79 17.85
N ARG A 564 11.80 6.29 18.43
CA ARG A 564 12.08 7.72 18.47
C ARG A 564 12.21 8.33 17.07
N HIS A 565 12.87 7.66 16.14
CA HIS A 565 12.96 8.12 14.74
C HIS A 565 11.59 8.15 14.07
N CYS A 566 10.73 7.18 14.35
CA CYS A 566 9.35 7.18 13.87
C CYS A 566 8.58 8.44 14.32
N TYR A 567 8.65 8.76 15.61
CA TYR A 567 8.01 9.98 16.13
C TYR A 567 8.62 11.27 15.59
N ASN A 568 9.94 11.31 15.37
CA ASN A 568 10.60 12.46 14.78
C ASN A 568 10.12 12.69 13.34
N GLU A 569 10.03 11.63 12.54
CA GLU A 569 9.55 11.73 11.15
C GLU A 569 8.08 12.14 11.10
N LEU A 570 7.22 11.56 11.91
CA LEU A 570 5.83 11.98 12.01
C LEU A 570 5.69 13.46 12.41
N THR A 571 6.55 13.94 13.33
CA THR A 571 6.61 15.35 13.73
C THR A 571 7.05 16.23 12.57
N ARG A 572 8.03 15.77 11.77
CA ARG A 572 8.47 16.47 10.55
C ARG A 572 7.34 16.60 9.55
N ILE A 573 6.65 15.50 9.24
CA ILE A 573 5.51 15.50 8.30
C ILE A 573 4.41 16.45 8.78
N LEU A 574 4.10 16.46 10.08
CA LEU A 574 3.14 17.39 10.66
C LEU A 574 3.51 18.87 10.49
N ASN A 575 4.80 19.18 10.61
CA ASN A 575 5.29 20.55 10.51
C ASN A 575 5.43 21.00 9.04
N SER A 576 5.98 20.16 8.17
CA SER A 576 6.22 20.47 6.75
C SER A 576 4.98 20.27 5.89
N LYS A 577 4.04 19.40 6.32
CA LYS A 577 2.88 18.92 5.56
C LYS A 577 3.24 18.23 4.24
N THR A 578 4.44 17.66 4.15
CA THR A 578 4.98 17.00 2.96
C THR A 578 5.71 15.69 3.32
N LEU A 579 5.81 14.78 2.37
CA LEU A 579 6.70 13.62 2.41
C LEU A 579 8.00 13.97 1.68
N GLU A 580 9.12 13.38 2.11
CA GLU A 580 10.46 13.62 1.54
C GLU A 580 11.13 12.34 0.99
N PHE A 581 10.31 11.32 0.66
CA PHE A 581 10.80 10.00 0.23
C PHE A 581 11.77 10.06 -0.97
N GLU A 582 11.61 11.00 -1.89
CA GLU A 582 12.55 11.23 -2.99
C GLU A 582 13.97 11.53 -2.48
N LYS A 583 14.06 12.47 -1.55
CA LYS A 583 15.32 12.86 -0.93
C LYS A 583 15.94 11.67 -0.19
N TYR A 584 15.14 10.95 0.59
CA TYR A 584 15.63 9.81 1.35
C TYR A 584 16.10 8.67 0.45
N GLN A 585 15.43 8.41 -0.68
CA GLN A 585 15.88 7.43 -1.66
C GLN A 585 17.28 7.71 -2.19
N ARG A 586 17.60 8.96 -2.51
CA ARG A 586 18.93 9.35 -3.01
C ARG A 586 20.05 9.00 -2.02
N TYR A 587 19.86 9.29 -0.74
CA TYR A 587 20.82 8.94 0.32
C TYR A 587 20.98 7.43 0.50
N VAL A 588 19.90 6.68 0.50
CA VAL A 588 19.90 5.22 0.61
C VAL A 588 20.66 4.60 -0.57
N ILE A 589 20.34 5.02 -1.79
CA ILE A 589 21.00 4.56 -3.01
C ILE A 589 22.49 4.94 -2.99
N GLY A 590 22.82 6.17 -2.63
CA GLY A 590 24.19 6.65 -2.52
C GLY A 590 25.02 5.78 -1.60
N GLN A 591 24.53 5.51 -0.40
CA GLN A 591 25.21 4.63 0.57
C GLN A 591 25.36 3.20 0.03
N TYR A 592 24.28 2.62 -0.49
CA TYR A 592 24.29 1.24 -0.97
C TYR A 592 25.32 1.04 -2.10
N ILE A 593 25.30 1.88 -3.12
CA ILE A 593 26.21 1.78 -4.25
C ILE A 593 27.67 2.05 -3.79
N ALA A 594 27.88 3.05 -2.95
CA ALA A 594 29.23 3.35 -2.46
C ALA A 594 29.85 2.16 -1.69
N ASP A 595 29.05 1.42 -0.91
CA ASP A 595 29.50 0.22 -0.18
C ASP A 595 29.87 -0.94 -1.13
N LYS A 596 29.18 -1.04 -2.27
CA LYS A 596 29.51 -2.03 -3.30
C LYS A 596 30.77 -1.63 -4.07
N VAL A 597 30.86 -0.38 -4.51
CA VAL A 597 31.99 0.17 -5.23
C VAL A 597 33.27 0.14 -4.38
N GLU A 598 33.18 0.30 -3.07
CA GLU A 598 34.35 0.19 -2.17
C GLU A 598 35.09 -1.16 -2.29
N LYS A 599 34.38 -2.21 -2.71
CA LYS A 599 34.89 -3.58 -2.87
C LYS A 599 35.39 -3.89 -4.27
N GLU A 600 35.20 -2.99 -5.22
CA GLU A 600 35.64 -3.16 -6.59
C GLU A 600 37.16 -3.07 -6.75
N LYS A 601 37.66 -3.61 -7.86
CA LYS A 601 39.08 -3.56 -8.21
C LYS A 601 39.55 -2.15 -8.60
N ASN A 602 38.68 -1.34 -9.21
CA ASN A 602 38.98 0.01 -9.71
C ASN A 602 37.86 0.99 -9.30
N PRO A 603 37.71 1.31 -8.01
CA PRO A 603 36.63 2.15 -7.52
C PRO A 603 36.71 3.62 -8.02
N GLU A 604 37.91 4.11 -8.39
CA GLU A 604 38.07 5.43 -9.00
C GLU A 604 37.37 5.52 -10.35
N LYS A 605 37.41 4.47 -11.16
CA LYS A 605 36.73 4.42 -12.45
C LYS A 605 35.19 4.47 -12.26
N SER A 606 34.69 3.78 -11.27
CA SER A 606 33.26 3.79 -10.92
C SER A 606 32.84 5.17 -10.39
N PHE A 607 33.68 5.83 -9.57
CA PHE A 607 33.45 7.22 -9.17
C PHE A 607 33.29 8.12 -10.39
N LEU A 608 34.25 8.12 -11.33
CA LEU A 608 34.20 8.98 -12.52
C LEU A 608 32.94 8.72 -13.35
N ARG A 609 32.57 7.41 -13.54
CA ARG A 609 31.33 7.03 -14.22
C ARG A 609 30.10 7.64 -13.54
N PHE A 610 29.97 7.50 -12.22
CA PHE A 610 28.82 8.05 -11.50
C PHE A 610 28.82 9.57 -11.42
N HIS A 611 29.98 10.20 -11.36
CA HIS A 611 30.10 11.64 -11.44
C HIS A 611 29.61 12.19 -12.79
N ASP A 612 29.98 11.54 -13.89
CA ASP A 612 29.50 11.90 -15.23
C ASP A 612 27.99 11.63 -15.38
N LEU A 613 27.48 10.51 -14.83
CA LEU A 613 26.06 10.17 -14.86
C LEU A 613 25.22 11.14 -14.02
N ALA A 614 25.67 11.51 -12.83
CA ALA A 614 24.97 12.48 -11.97
C ALA A 614 24.95 13.89 -12.60
N GLY A 615 25.95 14.22 -13.42
CA GLY A 615 25.97 15.42 -14.25
C GLY A 615 25.16 15.32 -15.56
N ASN A 616 24.55 14.17 -15.86
CA ASN A 616 23.78 13.97 -17.08
C ASN A 616 22.28 14.17 -16.84
N VAL A 617 21.75 15.30 -17.25
CA VAL A 617 20.33 15.68 -17.12
C VAL A 617 19.36 14.82 -17.92
N ASN A 618 19.86 14.02 -18.86
CA ASN A 618 19.03 13.12 -19.67
C ASN A 618 18.94 11.72 -19.07
N LEU A 619 19.55 11.48 -17.89
CA LEU A 619 19.44 10.19 -17.22
C LEU A 619 18.00 9.97 -16.76
N LEU A 620 17.31 9.10 -17.47
CA LEU A 620 15.95 8.75 -17.13
C LEU A 620 15.94 7.93 -15.81
N PRO A 621 14.92 8.13 -14.97
CA PRO A 621 14.79 7.37 -13.73
C PRO A 621 14.88 5.85 -13.91
N GLY A 622 14.34 5.28 -15.00
CA GLY A 622 14.47 3.85 -15.33
C GLY A 622 15.90 3.38 -15.61
N GLU A 623 16.76 4.26 -16.11
CA GLU A 623 18.20 3.96 -16.29
C GLU A 623 18.96 3.95 -14.97
N ALA A 624 18.59 4.85 -14.05
CA ALA A 624 19.16 4.87 -12.71
C ALA A 624 18.83 3.56 -11.96
N LEU A 625 17.59 3.06 -12.07
CA LEU A 625 17.22 1.78 -11.48
C LEU A 625 17.97 0.61 -12.10
N ARG A 626 18.07 0.54 -13.41
CA ARG A 626 18.83 -0.52 -14.06
C ARG A 626 20.28 -0.57 -13.56
N ILE A 627 20.88 0.60 -13.31
CA ILE A 627 22.22 0.67 -12.72
C ILE A 627 22.22 0.09 -11.29
N ILE A 628 21.17 0.36 -10.50
CA ILE A 628 21.03 -0.21 -9.14
C ILE A 628 20.86 -1.72 -9.23
N GLU A 629 20.02 -2.21 -10.12
CA GLU A 629 19.78 -3.63 -10.37
C GLU A 629 21.06 -4.36 -10.82
N GLU A 630 21.88 -3.76 -11.69
CA GLU A 630 23.19 -4.30 -12.07
C GLU A 630 24.09 -4.56 -10.85
N TYR A 631 24.06 -3.68 -9.84
CA TYR A 631 24.79 -3.84 -8.58
C TYR A 631 24.14 -4.83 -7.60
N GLN A 632 22.84 -5.13 -7.75
CA GLN A 632 22.16 -6.18 -6.99
C GLN A 632 22.43 -7.57 -7.58
N GLU A 633 22.38 -7.74 -8.91
CA GLU A 633 22.57 -9.03 -9.60
C GLU A 633 24.00 -9.58 -9.49
N GLU A 634 25.02 -8.75 -9.27
CA GLU A 634 26.38 -9.23 -8.99
C GLU A 634 26.49 -10.03 -7.68
N LYS A 635 25.43 -10.08 -6.88
CA LYS A 635 25.32 -10.86 -5.64
C LYS A 635 25.15 -12.37 -5.90
N ASP A 636 24.60 -12.75 -7.05
CA ASP A 636 24.23 -14.13 -7.40
C ASP A 636 25.26 -14.81 -8.31
N ARG A 637 26.38 -14.17 -8.63
CA ARG A 637 27.51 -14.72 -9.36
C ARG A 637 28.77 -14.84 -8.51
#